data_2aa5bc361aa4a4451f002e85b8a10436
#
_entry.id   2aa5bc361aa4a4451f002e85b8a10436
#
_cell.length_a   1.000
_cell.length_b   1.000
_cell.length_c   1.000
_cell.angle_alpha   90.00
_cell.angle_beta   90.00
_cell.angle_gamma   90.00
#
_symmetry.space_group_name_H-M   'P 1'
#
loop_
_entity.id
_entity.type
_entity.pdbx_description
1 polymer ?
#
loop_
_entity_poly.entity_id
_entity_poly.type
_entity_poly.pdbx_seq_one_letter_code
_entity_poly.pdbx_strand_id
1 'polypeptide(L)'
;MENKKSIPPVPAAAELPPEQTADHKPYDDGFAPFFAEIQKKPQYDSARIEKAYSLARSAHEGQFRRSGEPYIMHPVAVAKILFELGMDNECIIGALLHDVVEDTPYDIDYISREFGPEVALLVDGVTKLGQIPLSTREEVQAENIRKMFMAMNRDVRVIIIKLADRLHNMRTAKFWPPYKQREKSLETLEIYAPIAHRLGIRAIKEELEDLAIFYLDPIAYKEIEQNLRLKQVEGERFLADIKAQIRAKLEPIMKNVQITSRVKSVHGIFRKVYIKGKDFEQIFDIYAVRIIVDSMIDCYNALGIVHDMFTPLPGRFKDYISTPKPNMYQSLHTTVLGPGGIPFEIQIRTWDMHRTAEYGIAAHWKYKLGRGGKDSIDNRLEWIHKMLETGEASTNAEDLVRNIKGDLSSDEIFVFTPNGDIKTLPSGATVIDFAYAIHSAVGNRMTGAKVNGKIVPITYKLKTGEICEVLTSNQPGKGPSRDWLKVVTTGEARSKIRSWFKKERRDENIVQGKAEVDRELRRNFIRLDGEQYDAFLQRIAERQHCASVEDFYATVGYGGLVISRMMPGIKDEYNRNWRQAEESTQPAKAPERPRKSGGSSGGVIVEGIDNCLINMARCCAPVPGEEIIGFITRGHGLTIHRRDCVNVPRDLAECPEPERWVKARWDDSVQVETMSTLEVYAIDRDGLVLDIANAMSKAHVKIQSINARPINEGNCLTTLTLSVNSREHLENVVKILKKIPSVYHIERGAGR
;
A
#
# COMPACT_ATOMS: atom_id res chain seq x y z
N MET A 1 -9.93 -34.31 -58.62
CA MET A 1 -10.34 -35.01 -57.35
C MET A 1 -9.70 -34.28 -56.21
N GLU A 2 -10.44 -33.35 -55.67
CA GLU A 2 -10.01 -32.43 -54.61
C GLU A 2 -10.28 -33.04 -53.22
N ASN A 3 -9.26 -33.11 -52.41
CA ASN A 3 -9.36 -33.56 -51.02
C ASN A 3 -9.63 -32.34 -50.12
N LYS A 4 -10.90 -32.10 -49.78
CA LYS A 4 -11.32 -31.16 -48.75
C LYS A 4 -11.00 -31.77 -47.38
N LYS A 5 -9.99 -31.23 -46.66
CA LYS A 5 -9.81 -31.47 -45.25
C LYS A 5 -10.84 -30.64 -44.47
N SER A 6 -11.74 -31.34 -43.77
CA SER A 6 -12.73 -30.79 -42.87
C SER A 6 -12.07 -30.16 -41.64
N ILE A 7 -12.46 -28.93 -41.37
CA ILE A 7 -12.14 -28.19 -40.12
C ILE A 7 -12.96 -28.81 -38.98
N PRO A 8 -12.39 -29.13 -37.82
CA PRO A 8 -13.15 -29.57 -36.67
C PRO A 8 -14.03 -28.43 -36.10
N PRO A 9 -15.23 -28.74 -35.60
CA PRO A 9 -16.15 -27.74 -35.10
C PRO A 9 -15.60 -27.08 -33.82
N VAL A 10 -15.81 -25.75 -33.73
CA VAL A 10 -15.60 -24.92 -32.55
C VAL A 10 -16.43 -25.53 -31.41
N PRO A 11 -15.88 -25.72 -30.18
CA PRO A 11 -16.69 -26.16 -29.07
C PRO A 11 -17.75 -25.08 -28.75
N ALA A 12 -19.01 -25.53 -28.70
CA ALA A 12 -20.17 -24.72 -28.37
C ALA A 12 -19.96 -24.03 -27.03
N ALA A 13 -20.37 -22.77 -26.99
CA ALA A 13 -20.44 -22.00 -25.73
C ALA A 13 -21.14 -22.87 -24.65
N ALA A 14 -20.54 -22.92 -23.46
CA ALA A 14 -21.14 -23.63 -22.34
C ALA A 14 -22.57 -23.12 -22.16
N GLU A 15 -23.52 -24.02 -22.29
CA GLU A 15 -24.93 -23.77 -22.02
C GLU A 15 -25.06 -23.24 -20.59
N LEU A 16 -25.72 -22.10 -20.46
CA LEU A 16 -26.21 -21.62 -19.16
C LEU A 16 -27.06 -22.73 -18.55
N PRO A 17 -26.92 -23.02 -17.27
CA PRO A 17 -27.78 -23.99 -16.63
C PRO A 17 -29.25 -23.59 -16.83
N PRO A 18 -30.18 -24.57 -17.04
CA PRO A 18 -31.57 -24.28 -17.31
C PRO A 18 -32.14 -23.42 -16.19
N GLU A 19 -32.98 -22.45 -16.56
CA GLU A 19 -33.81 -21.69 -15.63
C GLU A 19 -34.57 -22.69 -14.74
N GLN A 20 -34.03 -22.84 -13.53
CA GLN A 20 -34.82 -23.46 -12.48
C GLN A 20 -35.85 -22.41 -12.05
N THR A 21 -37.07 -22.58 -12.49
CA THR A 21 -38.27 -22.02 -11.85
C THR A 21 -38.30 -22.56 -10.40
N ALA A 22 -37.49 -21.96 -9.53
CA ALA A 22 -37.49 -22.22 -8.12
C ALA A 22 -38.75 -21.58 -7.53
N ASP A 23 -39.59 -22.35 -6.87
CA ASP A 23 -40.57 -21.89 -5.90
C ASP A 23 -39.97 -20.75 -5.08
N HIS A 24 -40.47 -19.53 -5.27
CA HIS A 24 -40.06 -18.35 -4.52
C HIS A 24 -40.59 -18.47 -3.08
N LYS A 25 -39.90 -19.23 -2.22
CA LYS A 25 -39.88 -18.88 -0.81
C LYS A 25 -39.27 -17.47 -0.70
N PRO A 26 -39.95 -16.53 0.02
CA PRO A 26 -39.41 -15.19 0.19
C PRO A 26 -38.03 -15.34 0.83
N TYR A 27 -37.00 -14.91 0.09
CA TYR A 27 -35.61 -14.91 0.55
C TYR A 27 -35.53 -13.96 1.73
N ASP A 28 -35.08 -14.43 2.88
CA ASP A 28 -34.83 -13.58 4.05
C ASP A 28 -33.58 -12.76 3.74
N ASP A 29 -33.76 -11.48 3.41
CA ASP A 29 -32.66 -10.54 3.11
C ASP A 29 -32.02 -9.96 4.38
N GLY A 30 -32.45 -10.41 5.56
CA GLY A 30 -31.94 -9.96 6.87
C GLY A 30 -32.42 -8.58 7.30
N PHE A 31 -33.29 -7.92 6.53
CA PHE A 31 -33.79 -6.58 6.88
C PHE A 31 -34.74 -6.61 8.08
N ALA A 32 -35.64 -7.57 8.15
CA ALA A 32 -36.66 -7.60 9.21
C ALA A 32 -36.07 -7.67 10.64
N PRO A 33 -35.08 -8.56 10.95
CA PRO A 33 -34.44 -8.55 12.26
C PRO A 33 -33.62 -7.26 12.50
N PHE A 34 -32.96 -6.71 11.48
CA PHE A 34 -32.23 -5.46 11.55
C PHE A 34 -33.18 -4.28 11.83
N PHE A 35 -34.31 -4.22 11.15
CA PHE A 35 -35.32 -3.17 11.34
C PHE A 35 -35.92 -3.20 12.76
N ALA A 36 -36.16 -4.40 13.30
CA ALA A 36 -36.61 -4.55 14.69
C ALA A 36 -35.60 -4.01 15.71
N GLU A 37 -34.32 -4.07 15.43
CA GLU A 37 -33.29 -3.45 16.28
C GLU A 37 -33.27 -1.91 16.14
N ILE A 38 -33.50 -1.38 14.95
CA ILE A 38 -33.63 0.07 14.71
C ILE A 38 -34.81 0.65 15.49
N GLN A 39 -35.96 -0.01 15.44
CA GLN A 39 -37.17 0.44 16.13
C GLN A 39 -37.02 0.51 17.66
N LYS A 40 -36.14 -0.28 18.25
CA LYS A 40 -35.83 -0.23 19.70
C LYS A 40 -35.03 1.02 20.10
N LYS A 41 -34.44 1.76 19.15
CA LYS A 41 -33.58 2.90 19.40
C LYS A 41 -34.24 4.19 18.90
N PRO A 42 -34.75 5.03 19.81
CA PRO A 42 -35.56 6.23 19.44
C PRO A 42 -34.81 7.30 18.66
N GLN A 43 -33.47 7.23 18.60
CA GLN A 43 -32.66 8.17 17.82
C GLN A 43 -32.72 7.92 16.31
N TYR A 44 -33.26 6.78 15.86
CA TYR A 44 -33.35 6.47 14.44
C TYR A 44 -34.78 6.69 13.91
N ASP A 45 -34.85 7.32 12.73
CA ASP A 45 -36.12 7.52 11.99
C ASP A 45 -36.41 6.24 11.18
N SER A 46 -37.09 5.31 11.84
CA SER A 46 -37.43 4.02 11.26
C SER A 46 -38.24 4.13 9.98
N ALA A 47 -39.15 5.14 9.88
CA ALA A 47 -40.00 5.30 8.70
C ALA A 47 -39.20 5.73 7.46
N ARG A 48 -38.22 6.66 7.62
CA ARG A 48 -37.33 7.04 6.52
C ARG A 48 -36.41 5.90 6.10
N ILE A 49 -35.92 5.11 7.06
CA ILE A 49 -35.05 3.94 6.78
C ILE A 49 -35.82 2.86 6.04
N GLU A 50 -37.08 2.57 6.43
CA GLU A 50 -37.96 1.63 5.74
C GLU A 50 -38.27 2.08 4.31
N LYS A 51 -38.55 3.38 4.11
CA LYS A 51 -38.73 3.96 2.78
C LYS A 51 -37.49 3.78 1.90
N ALA A 52 -36.28 4.00 2.43
CA ALA A 52 -35.02 3.80 1.70
C ALA A 52 -34.80 2.32 1.33
N TYR A 53 -35.05 1.41 2.26
CA TYR A 53 -34.98 -0.02 1.98
C TYR A 53 -35.97 -0.43 0.88
N SER A 54 -37.23 0.03 0.96
CA SER A 54 -38.27 -0.29 -0.03
C SER A 54 -37.89 0.20 -1.44
N LEU A 55 -37.31 1.40 -1.55
CA LEU A 55 -36.77 1.91 -2.81
C LEU A 55 -35.60 1.04 -3.30
N ALA A 56 -34.60 0.77 -2.46
CA ALA A 56 -33.44 -0.03 -2.83
C ALA A 56 -33.85 -1.44 -3.27
N ARG A 57 -34.80 -2.07 -2.56
CA ARG A 57 -35.32 -3.40 -2.91
C ARG A 57 -36.00 -3.43 -4.27
N SER A 58 -36.86 -2.44 -4.56
CA SER A 58 -37.53 -2.34 -5.86
C SER A 58 -36.56 -2.01 -6.98
N ALA A 59 -35.57 -1.15 -6.72
CA ALA A 59 -34.56 -0.74 -7.70
C ALA A 59 -33.64 -1.87 -8.12
N HIS A 60 -33.31 -2.80 -7.21
CA HIS A 60 -32.45 -3.97 -7.46
C HIS A 60 -33.26 -5.27 -7.69
N GLU A 61 -34.56 -5.16 -7.96
CA GLU A 61 -35.37 -6.34 -8.24
C GLU A 61 -34.86 -7.11 -9.47
N GLY A 62 -34.71 -8.43 -9.32
CA GLY A 62 -34.16 -9.26 -10.40
C GLY A 62 -32.63 -9.24 -10.54
N GLN A 63 -31.93 -8.41 -9.74
CA GLN A 63 -30.46 -8.41 -9.71
C GLN A 63 -29.92 -9.41 -8.68
N PHE A 64 -28.88 -10.15 -9.04
CA PHE A 64 -28.24 -11.14 -8.18
C PHE A 64 -26.74 -10.91 -8.11
N ARG A 65 -26.17 -11.16 -6.95
CA ARG A 65 -24.72 -11.18 -6.75
C ARG A 65 -24.10 -12.46 -7.33
N ARG A 66 -22.79 -12.49 -7.48
CA ARG A 66 -22.05 -13.70 -7.91
C ARG A 66 -22.21 -14.89 -6.95
N SER A 67 -22.61 -14.64 -5.71
CA SER A 67 -22.98 -15.66 -4.72
C SER A 67 -24.33 -16.34 -5.01
N GLY A 68 -25.13 -15.83 -5.97
CA GLY A 68 -26.49 -16.24 -6.24
C GLY A 68 -27.55 -15.60 -5.32
N GLU A 69 -27.13 -14.76 -4.38
CA GLU A 69 -28.01 -14.04 -3.45
C GLU A 69 -28.61 -12.79 -4.11
N PRO A 70 -29.85 -12.37 -3.76
CA PRO A 70 -30.43 -11.10 -4.21
C PRO A 70 -29.52 -9.92 -3.87
N TYR A 71 -29.40 -8.96 -4.80
CA TYR A 71 -28.47 -7.84 -4.65
C TYR A 71 -28.75 -7.00 -3.40
N ILE A 72 -30.02 -6.84 -3.02
CA ILE A 72 -30.45 -6.05 -1.85
C ILE A 72 -29.79 -6.49 -0.53
N MET A 73 -29.35 -7.74 -0.40
CA MET A 73 -28.63 -8.22 0.78
C MET A 73 -27.34 -7.43 1.04
N HIS A 74 -26.72 -6.88 -0.01
CA HIS A 74 -25.50 -6.09 0.14
C HIS A 74 -25.75 -4.73 0.80
N PRO A 75 -26.62 -3.85 0.28
CA PRO A 75 -26.94 -2.60 0.94
C PRO A 75 -27.46 -2.78 2.38
N VAL A 76 -28.26 -3.81 2.64
CA VAL A 76 -28.75 -4.14 3.99
C VAL A 76 -27.57 -4.50 4.92
N ALA A 77 -26.63 -5.32 4.46
CA ALA A 77 -25.46 -5.69 5.26
C ALA A 77 -24.54 -4.48 5.52
N VAL A 78 -24.35 -3.59 4.53
CA VAL A 78 -23.58 -2.34 4.70
C VAL A 78 -24.26 -1.43 5.72
N ALA A 79 -25.58 -1.24 5.63
CA ALA A 79 -26.36 -0.45 6.57
C ALA A 79 -26.28 -1.02 8.00
N LYS A 80 -26.29 -2.36 8.15
CA LYS A 80 -26.12 -3.01 9.44
C LYS A 80 -24.75 -2.74 10.06
N ILE A 81 -23.67 -2.82 9.29
CA ILE A 81 -22.32 -2.47 9.76
C ILE A 81 -22.29 -1.03 10.29
N LEU A 82 -22.89 -0.07 9.57
CA LEU A 82 -22.94 1.32 10.01
C LEU A 82 -23.79 1.53 11.27
N PHE A 83 -24.89 0.80 11.40
CA PHE A 83 -25.71 0.81 12.60
C PHE A 83 -24.97 0.28 13.82
N GLU A 84 -24.20 -0.81 13.66
CA GLU A 84 -23.32 -1.36 14.71
C GLU A 84 -22.23 -0.36 15.13
N LEU A 85 -21.73 0.44 14.19
CA LEU A 85 -20.82 1.55 14.46
C LEU A 85 -21.50 2.75 15.15
N GLY A 86 -22.84 2.78 15.17
CA GLY A 86 -23.64 3.85 15.77
C GLY A 86 -23.71 5.13 14.93
N MET A 87 -23.65 4.98 13.60
CA MET A 87 -23.77 6.10 12.64
C MET A 87 -25.20 6.63 12.60
N ASP A 88 -25.37 7.87 12.07
CA ASP A 88 -26.66 8.57 11.98
C ASP A 88 -27.61 7.99 10.92
N ASN A 89 -28.84 8.56 10.88
CA ASN A 89 -29.88 8.17 9.93
C ASN A 89 -29.43 8.33 8.48
N GLU A 90 -28.78 9.44 8.17
CA GLU A 90 -28.35 9.80 6.83
C GLU A 90 -27.32 8.79 6.30
N CYS A 91 -26.40 8.31 7.16
CA CYS A 91 -25.47 7.26 6.81
C CYS A 91 -26.16 5.92 6.53
N ILE A 92 -27.13 5.53 7.35
CA ILE A 92 -27.86 4.26 7.18
C ILE A 92 -28.68 4.30 5.89
N ILE A 93 -29.38 5.42 5.64
CA ILE A 93 -30.16 5.65 4.41
C ILE A 93 -29.22 5.70 3.20
N GLY A 94 -28.10 6.44 3.31
CA GLY A 94 -27.07 6.50 2.27
C GLY A 94 -26.48 5.13 1.94
N ALA A 95 -26.29 4.26 2.93
CA ALA A 95 -25.82 2.90 2.74
C ALA A 95 -26.85 2.01 2.03
N LEU A 96 -28.14 2.16 2.33
CA LEU A 96 -29.19 1.43 1.64
C LEU A 96 -29.31 1.83 0.17
N LEU A 97 -28.98 3.11 -0.15
CA LEU A 97 -29.14 3.70 -1.48
C LEU A 97 -27.84 3.85 -2.29
N HIS A 98 -26.67 3.46 -1.76
CA HIS A 98 -25.37 3.81 -2.35
C HIS A 98 -25.15 3.25 -3.76
N ASP A 99 -25.70 2.09 -4.09
CA ASP A 99 -25.58 1.46 -5.41
C ASP A 99 -26.79 1.77 -6.32
N VAL A 100 -27.88 2.38 -5.78
CA VAL A 100 -29.10 2.66 -6.57
C VAL A 100 -28.81 3.59 -7.74
N VAL A 101 -27.99 4.63 -7.54
CA VAL A 101 -27.66 5.59 -8.60
C VAL A 101 -26.66 5.01 -9.62
N GLU A 102 -25.82 4.05 -9.21
CA GLU A 102 -24.81 3.43 -10.09
C GLU A 102 -25.40 2.33 -10.97
N ASP A 103 -26.26 1.49 -10.39
CA ASP A 103 -26.69 0.23 -11.01
C ASP A 103 -28.16 0.26 -11.50
N THR A 104 -28.86 1.40 -11.33
CA THR A 104 -30.29 1.52 -11.70
C THR A 104 -30.58 2.85 -12.39
N PRO A 105 -31.78 3.03 -13.02
CA PRO A 105 -32.15 4.27 -13.70
C PRO A 105 -32.41 5.50 -12.81
N TYR A 106 -32.36 5.36 -11.49
CA TYR A 106 -32.58 6.49 -10.58
C TYR A 106 -31.38 7.43 -10.57
N ASP A 107 -31.65 8.74 -10.63
CA ASP A 107 -30.63 9.77 -10.57
C ASP A 107 -30.47 10.37 -9.17
N ILE A 108 -29.41 11.18 -8.99
CA ILE A 108 -29.10 11.82 -7.72
C ILE A 108 -30.14 12.88 -7.33
N ASP A 109 -30.81 13.50 -8.33
CA ASP A 109 -31.82 14.51 -8.09
C ASP A 109 -33.10 13.88 -7.51
N TYR A 110 -33.40 12.63 -7.92
CA TYR A 110 -34.47 11.86 -7.32
C TYR A 110 -34.17 11.56 -5.84
N ILE A 111 -32.96 11.10 -5.54
CA ILE A 111 -32.55 10.83 -4.15
C ILE A 111 -32.60 12.10 -3.32
N SER A 112 -32.19 13.25 -3.86
CA SER A 112 -32.21 14.53 -3.16
C SER A 112 -33.66 14.98 -2.83
N ARG A 113 -34.60 14.76 -3.71
CA ARG A 113 -36.05 15.13 -3.48
C ARG A 113 -36.69 14.23 -2.44
N GLU A 114 -36.42 12.90 -2.47
CA GLU A 114 -37.11 11.92 -1.63
C GLU A 114 -36.47 11.78 -0.23
N PHE A 115 -35.15 11.95 -0.10
CA PHE A 115 -34.42 11.71 1.14
C PHE A 115 -33.63 12.93 1.65
N GLY A 116 -33.58 13.99 0.87
CA GLY A 116 -32.91 15.24 1.23
C GLY A 116 -31.49 15.37 0.66
N PRO A 117 -30.95 16.60 0.63
CA PRO A 117 -29.67 16.92 -0.01
C PRO A 117 -28.48 16.27 0.70
N GLU A 118 -28.57 15.98 2.00
CA GLU A 118 -27.52 15.38 2.79
C GLU A 118 -27.30 13.90 2.40
N VAL A 119 -28.39 13.13 2.26
CA VAL A 119 -28.34 11.75 1.77
C VAL A 119 -27.83 11.72 0.33
N ALA A 120 -28.31 12.63 -0.54
CA ALA A 120 -27.85 12.73 -1.91
C ALA A 120 -26.35 13.03 -2.00
N LEU A 121 -25.81 13.91 -1.15
CA LEU A 121 -24.37 14.19 -1.06
C LEU A 121 -23.56 12.93 -0.71
N LEU A 122 -24.04 12.13 0.25
CA LEU A 122 -23.37 10.89 0.66
C LEU A 122 -23.39 9.86 -0.46
N VAL A 123 -24.54 9.64 -1.10
CA VAL A 123 -24.69 8.68 -2.22
C VAL A 123 -23.82 9.12 -3.41
N ASP A 124 -23.87 10.40 -3.82
CA ASP A 124 -23.03 10.95 -4.90
C ASP A 124 -21.53 10.78 -4.61
N GLY A 125 -21.13 11.02 -3.36
CA GLY A 125 -19.75 10.86 -2.93
C GLY A 125 -19.24 9.42 -3.02
N VAL A 126 -20.09 8.42 -2.74
CA VAL A 126 -19.75 6.99 -2.83
C VAL A 126 -19.73 6.53 -4.29
N THR A 127 -20.71 6.96 -5.12
CA THR A 127 -20.91 6.56 -6.51
C THR A 127 -19.81 7.07 -7.44
N LYS A 128 -19.41 8.36 -7.32
CA LYS A 128 -18.38 8.97 -8.21
C LYS A 128 -17.00 8.34 -8.17
N LEU A 129 -16.76 7.43 -7.24
CA LEU A 129 -15.51 6.70 -7.12
C LEU A 129 -15.34 5.59 -8.20
N GLY A 130 -16.37 5.29 -9.01
CA GLY A 130 -16.41 4.18 -9.96
C GLY A 130 -16.18 4.52 -11.45
N GLN A 131 -16.40 5.75 -11.92
CA GLN A 131 -16.56 6.03 -13.35
C GLN A 131 -15.51 6.99 -13.93
N ILE A 132 -14.39 6.46 -14.52
CA ILE A 132 -13.54 7.24 -15.42
C ILE A 132 -12.89 6.33 -16.48
N PRO A 133 -12.98 6.68 -17.78
CA PRO A 133 -12.19 6.07 -18.83
C PRO A 133 -10.78 6.67 -18.83
N LEU A 134 -9.82 6.05 -18.15
CA LEU A 134 -8.42 6.42 -18.18
C LEU A 134 -7.59 5.35 -18.87
N SER A 135 -6.43 5.74 -19.40
CA SER A 135 -5.63 4.92 -20.32
C SER A 135 -4.78 3.87 -19.61
N THR A 136 -4.44 4.07 -18.33
CA THR A 136 -3.65 3.13 -17.53
C THR A 136 -4.31 2.79 -16.21
N ARG A 137 -4.00 1.61 -15.66
CA ARG A 137 -4.53 1.12 -14.39
C ARG A 137 -4.09 1.98 -13.20
N GLU A 138 -2.86 2.48 -13.25
CA GLU A 138 -2.26 3.36 -12.24
C GLU A 138 -2.96 4.72 -12.21
N GLU A 139 -3.30 5.28 -13.37
CA GLU A 139 -4.06 6.54 -13.48
C GLU A 139 -5.48 6.39 -12.93
N VAL A 140 -6.15 5.27 -13.23
CA VAL A 140 -7.47 4.96 -12.66
C VAL A 140 -7.41 4.88 -11.14
N GLN A 141 -6.40 4.21 -10.59
CA GLN A 141 -6.23 4.07 -9.15
C GLN A 141 -5.94 5.42 -8.48
N ALA A 142 -5.06 6.23 -9.06
CA ALA A 142 -4.71 7.56 -8.55
C ALA A 142 -5.92 8.50 -8.51
N GLU A 143 -6.68 8.53 -9.60
CA GLU A 143 -7.85 9.41 -9.68
C GLU A 143 -9.00 8.95 -8.77
N ASN A 144 -9.19 7.64 -8.61
CA ASN A 144 -10.14 7.10 -7.64
C ASN A 144 -9.76 7.51 -6.21
N ILE A 145 -8.48 7.40 -5.84
CA ILE A 145 -7.99 7.83 -4.53
C ILE A 145 -8.18 9.34 -4.35
N ARG A 146 -7.84 10.14 -5.36
CA ARG A 146 -8.01 11.60 -5.32
C ARG A 146 -9.48 12.00 -5.09
N LYS A 147 -10.40 11.41 -5.85
CA LYS A 147 -11.84 11.66 -5.69
C LYS A 147 -12.33 11.23 -4.32
N MET A 148 -11.87 10.11 -3.82
CA MET A 148 -12.18 9.64 -2.49
C MET A 148 -11.78 10.68 -1.43
N PHE A 149 -10.57 11.25 -1.49
CA PHE A 149 -10.13 12.30 -0.57
C PHE A 149 -10.92 13.60 -0.75
N MET A 150 -11.27 13.98 -1.98
CA MET A 150 -12.12 15.15 -2.23
C MET A 150 -13.52 14.97 -1.64
N ALA A 151 -14.10 13.76 -1.76
CA ALA A 151 -15.38 13.44 -1.15
C ALA A 151 -15.29 13.44 0.39
N MET A 152 -14.24 12.87 0.96
CA MET A 152 -13.96 12.90 2.40
C MET A 152 -13.83 14.32 2.96
N ASN A 153 -13.26 15.23 2.18
CA ASN A 153 -13.11 16.63 2.58
C ASN A 153 -14.46 17.36 2.66
N ARG A 154 -15.45 16.94 1.85
CA ARG A 154 -16.82 17.45 1.92
C ARG A 154 -17.59 16.86 3.10
N ASP A 155 -17.54 15.53 3.24
CA ASP A 155 -18.15 14.80 4.34
C ASP A 155 -17.42 13.47 4.58
N VAL A 156 -16.86 13.31 5.77
CA VAL A 156 -16.11 12.09 6.15
C VAL A 156 -17.00 10.85 6.20
N ARG A 157 -18.32 10.99 6.31
CA ARG A 157 -19.26 9.85 6.31
C ARG A 157 -19.22 9.07 5.01
N VAL A 158 -18.88 9.71 3.88
CA VAL A 158 -18.70 9.05 2.59
C VAL A 158 -17.67 7.90 2.68
N ILE A 159 -16.52 8.14 3.32
CA ILE A 159 -15.51 7.10 3.45
C ILE A 159 -15.90 6.04 4.47
N ILE A 160 -16.68 6.39 5.50
CA ILE A 160 -17.16 5.41 6.47
C ILE A 160 -18.13 4.42 5.79
N ILE A 161 -19.04 4.92 4.94
CA ILE A 161 -19.91 4.09 4.09
C ILE A 161 -19.04 3.22 3.18
N LYS A 162 -18.03 3.79 2.53
CA LYS A 162 -17.13 3.04 1.62
C LYS A 162 -16.29 1.98 2.33
N LEU A 163 -15.89 2.21 3.58
CA LEU A 163 -15.23 1.21 4.42
C LEU A 163 -16.15 0.06 4.78
N ALA A 164 -17.42 0.34 5.09
CA ALA A 164 -18.44 -0.68 5.36
C ALA A 164 -18.78 -1.50 4.10
N ASP A 165 -18.91 -0.85 2.93
CA ASP A 165 -19.04 -1.49 1.63
C ASP A 165 -17.85 -2.42 1.35
N ARG A 166 -16.62 -1.92 1.50
CA ARG A 166 -15.40 -2.72 1.30
C ARG A 166 -15.36 -3.91 2.24
N LEU A 167 -15.73 -3.74 3.50
CA LEU A 167 -15.76 -4.82 4.48
C LEU A 167 -16.73 -5.91 4.07
N HIS A 168 -17.97 -5.57 3.69
CA HIS A 168 -18.93 -6.56 3.23
C HIS A 168 -18.47 -7.25 1.94
N ASN A 169 -17.88 -6.51 1.01
CA ASN A 169 -17.31 -7.05 -0.22
C ASN A 169 -16.17 -8.05 0.08
N MET A 170 -15.30 -7.77 1.06
CA MET A 170 -14.24 -8.69 1.49
C MET A 170 -14.79 -9.94 2.19
N ARG A 171 -15.85 -9.82 3.00
CA ARG A 171 -16.55 -10.97 3.63
C ARG A 171 -17.12 -11.94 2.59
N THR A 172 -17.53 -11.41 1.43
CA THR A 172 -18.13 -12.20 0.33
C THR A 172 -17.14 -12.52 -0.80
N ALA A 173 -15.85 -12.18 -0.64
CA ALA A 173 -14.83 -12.31 -1.68
C ALA A 173 -14.54 -13.77 -2.11
N LYS A 174 -14.97 -14.78 -1.35
CA LYS A 174 -14.84 -16.21 -1.71
C LYS A 174 -15.49 -16.56 -3.06
N PHE A 175 -16.47 -15.78 -3.50
CA PHE A 175 -17.15 -15.96 -4.79
C PHE A 175 -16.47 -15.23 -5.96
N TRP A 176 -15.38 -14.50 -5.71
CA TRP A 176 -14.62 -13.82 -6.76
C TRP A 176 -13.57 -14.74 -7.38
N PRO A 177 -13.20 -14.49 -8.64
CA PRO A 177 -12.05 -15.17 -9.25
C PRO A 177 -10.76 -14.86 -8.46
N PRO A 178 -9.79 -15.80 -8.40
CA PRO A 178 -8.57 -15.64 -7.60
C PRO A 178 -7.79 -14.35 -7.88
N TYR A 179 -7.67 -13.93 -9.13
CA TYR A 179 -7.00 -12.69 -9.49
C TYR A 179 -7.68 -11.46 -8.86
N LYS A 180 -9.04 -11.42 -8.86
CA LYS A 180 -9.81 -10.32 -8.26
C LYS A 180 -9.72 -10.35 -6.72
N GLN A 181 -9.70 -11.54 -6.12
CA GLN A 181 -9.47 -11.69 -4.67
C GLN A 181 -8.15 -11.04 -4.28
N ARG A 182 -7.05 -11.35 -4.98
CA ARG A 182 -5.72 -10.80 -4.69
C ARG A 182 -5.67 -9.29 -4.93
N GLU A 183 -6.17 -8.83 -6.07
CA GLU A 183 -6.19 -7.40 -6.41
C GLU A 183 -6.91 -6.57 -5.34
N LYS A 184 -8.13 -6.99 -5.00
CA LYS A 184 -8.95 -6.26 -4.03
C LYS A 184 -8.43 -6.39 -2.60
N SER A 185 -7.78 -7.50 -2.26
CA SER A 185 -7.11 -7.67 -0.97
C SER A 185 -5.89 -6.77 -0.84
N LEU A 186 -5.08 -6.63 -1.91
CA LEU A 186 -3.94 -5.72 -1.91
C LEU A 186 -4.39 -4.26 -1.78
N GLU A 187 -5.39 -3.85 -2.56
CA GLU A 187 -6.01 -2.53 -2.45
C GLU A 187 -6.55 -2.27 -1.03
N THR A 188 -7.13 -3.29 -0.41
CA THR A 188 -7.66 -3.21 0.96
C THR A 188 -6.54 -2.98 1.97
N LEU A 189 -5.44 -3.71 1.90
CA LEU A 189 -4.29 -3.53 2.81
C LEU A 189 -3.55 -2.20 2.61
N GLU A 190 -3.44 -1.73 1.36
CA GLU A 190 -2.63 -0.57 1.05
C GLU A 190 -3.38 0.76 1.22
N ILE A 191 -4.71 0.74 1.13
CA ILE A 191 -5.54 1.97 1.11
C ILE A 191 -6.61 1.95 2.21
N TYR A 192 -7.53 0.99 2.19
CA TYR A 192 -8.71 1.03 3.07
C TYR A 192 -8.39 0.75 4.54
N ALA A 193 -7.57 -0.25 4.83
CA ALA A 193 -7.17 -0.56 6.20
C ALA A 193 -6.33 0.57 6.85
N PRO A 194 -5.38 1.21 6.16
CA PRO A 194 -4.71 2.41 6.66
C PRO A 194 -5.64 3.61 6.90
N ILE A 195 -6.63 3.83 6.04
CA ILE A 195 -7.64 4.89 6.24
C ILE A 195 -8.48 4.58 7.50
N ALA A 196 -8.98 3.34 7.63
CA ALA A 196 -9.71 2.91 8.82
C ALA A 196 -8.86 3.07 10.10
N HIS A 197 -7.54 2.83 10.00
CA HIS A 197 -6.60 3.06 11.10
C HIS A 197 -6.50 4.54 11.49
N ARG A 198 -6.36 5.44 10.51
CA ARG A 198 -6.28 6.89 10.76
C ARG A 198 -7.59 7.47 11.31
N LEU A 199 -8.72 6.95 10.84
CA LEU A 199 -10.03 7.31 11.39
C LEU A 199 -10.30 6.67 12.76
N GLY A 200 -9.41 5.76 13.22
CA GLY A 200 -9.53 5.08 14.51
C GLY A 200 -10.59 3.98 14.54
N ILE A 201 -11.19 3.60 13.41
CA ILE A 201 -12.24 2.57 13.32
C ILE A 201 -11.58 1.19 13.32
N ARG A 202 -11.23 0.75 14.54
CA ARG A 202 -10.42 -0.43 14.75
C ARG A 202 -11.10 -1.72 14.31
N ALA A 203 -12.39 -1.87 14.60
CA ALA A 203 -13.13 -3.09 14.26
C ALA A 203 -13.08 -3.36 12.76
N ILE A 204 -13.38 -2.35 11.93
CA ILE A 204 -13.28 -2.48 10.47
C ILE A 204 -11.84 -2.73 10.02
N LYS A 205 -10.87 -1.99 10.57
CA LYS A 205 -9.46 -2.13 10.22
C LYS A 205 -8.95 -3.56 10.43
N GLU A 206 -9.15 -4.12 11.63
CA GLU A 206 -8.63 -5.45 11.98
C GLU A 206 -9.24 -6.54 11.10
N GLU A 207 -10.55 -6.48 10.85
CA GLU A 207 -11.23 -7.46 10.01
C GLU A 207 -10.83 -7.34 8.54
N LEU A 208 -10.68 -6.11 8.00
CA LEU A 208 -10.19 -5.89 6.65
C LEU A 208 -8.77 -6.45 6.45
N GLU A 209 -7.89 -6.22 7.43
CA GLU A 209 -6.52 -6.73 7.41
C GLU A 209 -6.49 -8.27 7.45
N ASP A 210 -7.28 -8.88 8.33
CA ASP A 210 -7.33 -10.35 8.48
C ASP A 210 -7.92 -11.02 7.21
N LEU A 211 -9.02 -10.48 6.66
CA LEU A 211 -9.61 -10.96 5.41
C LEU A 211 -8.65 -10.79 4.22
N ALA A 212 -7.93 -9.68 4.16
CA ALA A 212 -7.00 -9.44 3.08
C ALA A 212 -5.81 -10.43 3.11
N ILE A 213 -5.23 -10.70 4.29
CA ILE A 213 -4.14 -11.69 4.44
C ILE A 213 -4.64 -13.10 4.14
N PHE A 214 -5.89 -13.44 4.48
CA PHE A 214 -6.46 -14.74 4.15
C PHE A 214 -6.38 -15.05 2.64
N TYR A 215 -6.61 -14.04 1.78
CA TYR A 215 -6.53 -14.22 0.32
C TYR A 215 -5.11 -13.97 -0.26
N LEU A 216 -4.29 -13.16 0.39
CA LEU A 216 -2.94 -12.83 -0.11
C LEU A 216 -1.90 -13.89 0.27
N ASP A 217 -1.95 -14.39 1.49
CA ASP A 217 -1.05 -15.43 2.01
C ASP A 217 -1.84 -16.45 2.86
N PRO A 218 -2.62 -17.32 2.22
CA PRO A 218 -3.44 -18.31 2.93
C PRO A 218 -2.61 -19.31 3.74
N ILE A 219 -1.35 -19.53 3.39
CA ILE A 219 -0.45 -20.45 4.09
C ILE A 219 -0.06 -19.86 5.44
N ALA A 220 0.47 -18.64 5.42
CA ALA A 220 0.83 -17.95 6.66
C ALA A 220 -0.40 -17.69 7.55
N TYR A 221 -1.55 -17.41 6.95
CA TYR A 221 -2.80 -17.25 7.68
C TYR A 221 -3.17 -18.53 8.45
N LYS A 222 -3.18 -19.69 7.77
CA LYS A 222 -3.49 -20.99 8.37
C LYS A 222 -2.49 -21.38 9.45
N GLU A 223 -1.20 -21.15 9.23
CA GLU A 223 -0.14 -21.42 10.22
C GLU A 223 -0.36 -20.62 11.50
N ILE A 224 -0.63 -19.32 11.39
CA ILE A 224 -0.95 -18.47 12.55
C ILE A 224 -2.23 -18.95 13.23
N GLU A 225 -3.27 -19.26 12.47
CA GLU A 225 -4.56 -19.75 13.01
C GLU A 225 -4.37 -21.06 13.76
N GLN A 226 -3.59 -22.01 13.22
CA GLN A 226 -3.28 -23.27 13.89
C GLN A 226 -2.50 -23.04 15.20
N ASN A 227 -1.48 -22.19 15.18
CA ASN A 227 -0.72 -21.84 16.40
C ASN A 227 -1.59 -21.17 17.46
N LEU A 228 -2.53 -20.31 17.05
CA LEU A 228 -3.51 -19.71 17.97
C LEU A 228 -4.45 -20.77 18.56
N ARG A 229 -4.97 -21.70 17.75
CA ARG A 229 -5.85 -22.78 18.20
C ARG A 229 -5.16 -23.73 19.18
N LEU A 230 -3.89 -24.10 18.92
CA LEU A 230 -3.11 -24.95 19.81
C LEU A 230 -2.96 -24.35 21.22
N LYS A 231 -2.81 -23.03 21.30
CA LYS A 231 -2.65 -22.30 22.57
C LYS A 231 -3.97 -21.78 23.14
N GLN A 232 -5.09 -21.98 22.46
CA GLN A 232 -6.37 -21.35 22.84
C GLN A 232 -6.87 -21.81 24.20
N VAL A 233 -6.91 -23.11 24.47
CA VAL A 233 -7.48 -23.67 25.72
C VAL A 233 -6.66 -23.22 26.93
N GLU A 234 -5.33 -23.31 26.83
CA GLU A 234 -4.43 -22.88 27.90
C GLU A 234 -4.49 -21.35 28.08
N GLY A 235 -4.51 -20.60 26.97
CA GLY A 235 -4.63 -19.16 27.00
C GLY A 235 -5.95 -18.66 27.60
N GLU A 236 -7.07 -19.29 27.28
CA GLU A 236 -8.38 -18.93 27.84
C GLU A 236 -8.46 -19.18 29.35
N ARG A 237 -7.94 -20.32 29.83
CA ARG A 237 -7.83 -20.63 31.29
C ARG A 237 -6.95 -19.61 31.98
N PHE A 238 -5.75 -19.38 31.45
CA PHE A 238 -4.81 -18.37 31.97
C PHE A 238 -5.47 -16.98 32.07
N LEU A 239 -6.13 -16.51 31.01
CA LEU A 239 -6.81 -15.22 31.00
C LEU A 239 -7.99 -15.17 31.97
N ALA A 240 -8.72 -16.29 32.15
CA ALA A 240 -9.82 -16.36 33.11
C ALA A 240 -9.31 -16.18 34.54
N ASP A 241 -8.23 -16.87 34.90
CA ASP A 241 -7.59 -16.78 36.22
C ASP A 241 -7.03 -15.38 36.48
N ILE A 242 -6.32 -14.79 35.52
CA ILE A 242 -5.80 -13.41 35.62
C ILE A 242 -6.94 -12.41 35.79
N LYS A 243 -8.02 -12.52 35.01
CA LYS A 243 -9.19 -11.64 35.13
C LYS A 243 -9.84 -11.74 36.52
N ALA A 244 -9.94 -12.94 37.06
CA ALA A 244 -10.51 -13.16 38.38
C ALA A 244 -9.64 -12.52 39.49
N GLN A 245 -8.32 -12.69 39.42
CA GLN A 245 -7.37 -12.08 40.34
C GLN A 245 -7.42 -10.54 40.29
N ILE A 246 -7.38 -9.96 39.09
CA ILE A 246 -7.45 -8.49 38.92
C ILE A 246 -8.80 -7.97 39.41
N ARG A 247 -9.90 -8.66 39.10
CA ARG A 247 -11.24 -8.29 39.56
C ARG A 247 -11.35 -8.25 41.06
N ALA A 248 -10.87 -9.27 41.74
CA ALA A 248 -10.89 -9.34 43.22
C ALA A 248 -10.15 -8.18 43.90
N LYS A 249 -9.13 -7.61 43.25
CA LYS A 249 -8.39 -6.47 43.77
C LYS A 249 -8.98 -5.11 43.41
N LEU A 250 -9.57 -4.98 42.23
CA LEU A 250 -10.07 -3.69 41.70
C LEU A 250 -11.51 -3.37 42.13
N GLU A 251 -12.43 -4.36 42.14
CA GLU A 251 -13.86 -4.15 42.47
C GLU A 251 -14.09 -3.54 43.86
N PRO A 252 -13.31 -3.88 44.94
CA PRO A 252 -13.49 -3.22 46.25
C PRO A 252 -13.11 -1.75 46.25
N ILE A 253 -12.25 -1.28 45.33
CA ILE A 253 -11.64 0.04 45.32
C ILE A 253 -12.28 0.95 44.28
N MET A 254 -12.74 0.38 43.15
CA MET A 254 -13.24 1.14 41.99
C MET A 254 -14.67 0.72 41.66
N LYS A 255 -15.53 1.69 41.40
CA LYS A 255 -16.88 1.48 40.90
C LYS A 255 -16.81 1.26 39.37
N ASN A 256 -17.71 0.42 38.82
CA ASN A 256 -17.87 0.22 37.37
C ASN A 256 -16.60 -0.25 36.62
N VAL A 257 -15.82 -1.14 37.20
CA VAL A 257 -14.67 -1.75 36.50
C VAL A 257 -15.14 -2.86 35.58
N GLN A 258 -14.79 -2.76 34.29
CA GLN A 258 -14.98 -3.86 33.35
C GLN A 258 -13.64 -4.46 32.94
N ILE A 259 -13.52 -5.79 33.10
CA ILE A 259 -12.31 -6.52 32.75
C ILE A 259 -12.65 -7.51 31.62
N THR A 260 -12.03 -7.32 30.46
CA THR A 260 -12.21 -8.15 29.28
C THR A 260 -10.88 -8.71 28.79
N SER A 261 -10.93 -9.83 28.08
CA SER A 261 -9.75 -10.37 27.38
C SER A 261 -9.81 -10.04 25.89
N ARG A 262 -8.66 -10.02 25.26
CA ARG A 262 -8.52 -9.80 23.84
C ARG A 262 -7.44 -10.70 23.27
N VAL A 263 -7.73 -11.28 22.09
CA VAL A 263 -6.75 -11.97 21.28
C VAL A 263 -6.32 -11.02 20.15
N LYS A 264 -5.04 -11.02 19.78
CA LYS A 264 -4.50 -10.21 18.71
C LYS A 264 -4.95 -10.74 17.35
N SER A 265 -5.24 -9.84 16.39
CA SER A 265 -5.61 -10.18 15.02
C SER A 265 -4.52 -11.00 14.31
N VAL A 266 -4.93 -11.85 13.36
CA VAL A 266 -4.01 -12.69 12.59
C VAL A 266 -2.99 -11.83 11.84
N HIS A 267 -3.43 -10.75 11.17
CA HIS A 267 -2.54 -9.80 10.51
C HIS A 267 -1.58 -9.11 11.51
N GLY A 268 -2.04 -8.80 12.71
CA GLY A 268 -1.20 -8.23 13.75
C GLY A 268 -0.05 -9.16 14.17
N ILE A 269 -0.29 -10.49 14.18
CA ILE A 269 0.73 -11.52 14.40
C ILE A 269 1.60 -11.68 13.16
N PHE A 270 1.01 -11.78 11.97
CA PHE A 270 1.69 -11.86 10.69
C PHE A 270 2.77 -10.78 10.53
N ARG A 271 2.44 -9.52 10.84
CA ARG A 271 3.43 -8.44 10.80
C ARG A 271 4.61 -8.66 11.74
N LYS A 272 4.39 -9.27 12.90
CA LYS A 272 5.47 -9.53 13.87
C LYS A 272 6.35 -10.69 13.45
N VAL A 273 5.75 -11.78 12.99
CA VAL A 273 6.47 -12.99 12.58
C VAL A 273 7.17 -12.76 11.24
N TYR A 274 6.41 -12.45 10.19
CA TYR A 274 6.93 -12.50 8.82
C TYR A 274 7.55 -11.18 8.34
N ILE A 275 7.10 -10.03 8.85
CA ILE A 275 7.66 -8.74 8.44
C ILE A 275 8.79 -8.30 9.41
N LYS A 276 8.60 -8.48 10.74
CA LYS A 276 9.60 -8.06 11.74
C LYS A 276 10.53 -9.19 12.20
N GLY A 277 10.37 -10.40 11.68
CA GLY A 277 11.25 -11.55 11.93
C GLY A 277 11.27 -12.04 13.37
N LYS A 278 10.15 -11.90 14.12
CA LYS A 278 10.04 -12.39 15.49
C LYS A 278 9.52 -13.82 15.51
N ASP A 279 10.05 -14.65 16.38
CA ASP A 279 9.47 -15.95 16.64
C ASP A 279 8.07 -15.78 17.30
N PHE A 280 7.18 -16.72 17.04
CA PHE A 280 5.81 -16.70 17.59
C PHE A 280 5.83 -16.63 19.12
N GLU A 281 6.78 -17.33 19.77
CA GLU A 281 6.99 -17.32 21.23
C GLU A 281 7.42 -15.97 21.80
N GLN A 282 8.02 -15.11 20.98
CA GLN A 282 8.46 -13.76 21.39
C GLN A 282 7.34 -12.72 21.30
N ILE A 283 6.12 -13.13 20.93
CA ILE A 283 4.97 -12.23 20.82
C ILE A 283 4.17 -12.27 22.13
N PHE A 284 4.55 -11.44 23.07
CA PHE A 284 3.96 -11.37 24.42
C PHE A 284 2.58 -10.71 24.49
N ASP A 285 2.08 -10.13 23.41
CA ASP A 285 0.78 -9.44 23.32
C ASP A 285 -0.24 -10.20 22.45
N ILE A 286 -0.05 -11.51 22.31
CA ILE A 286 -1.07 -12.39 21.68
C ILE A 286 -2.34 -12.35 22.51
N TYR A 287 -2.18 -12.50 23.81
CA TYR A 287 -3.24 -12.43 24.80
C TYR A 287 -3.09 -11.13 25.60
N ALA A 288 -4.15 -10.37 25.71
CA ALA A 288 -4.17 -9.14 26.47
C ALA A 288 -5.41 -9.08 27.37
N VAL A 289 -5.24 -8.48 28.54
CA VAL A 289 -6.33 -8.10 29.44
C VAL A 289 -6.59 -6.62 29.27
N ARG A 290 -7.87 -6.28 29.15
CA ARG A 290 -8.31 -4.89 29.08
C ARG A 290 -9.10 -4.54 30.31
N ILE A 291 -8.70 -3.47 30.98
CA ILE A 291 -9.35 -2.89 32.15
C ILE A 291 -9.95 -1.56 31.73
N ILE A 292 -11.28 -1.43 31.92
CA ILE A 292 -12.02 -0.19 31.61
C ILE A 292 -12.55 0.36 32.92
N VAL A 293 -12.26 1.64 33.18
CA VAL A 293 -12.59 2.35 34.41
C VAL A 293 -13.28 3.69 34.12
N ASP A 294 -13.80 4.37 35.13
CA ASP A 294 -14.59 5.59 34.94
C ASP A 294 -13.73 6.83 34.71
N SER A 295 -12.62 6.99 35.41
CA SER A 295 -11.81 8.21 35.34
C SER A 295 -10.34 7.97 34.97
N MET A 296 -9.67 9.02 34.51
CA MET A 296 -8.24 8.99 34.19
C MET A 296 -7.39 8.66 35.42
N ILE A 297 -7.77 9.16 36.60
CA ILE A 297 -7.08 8.87 37.86
C ILE A 297 -7.18 7.37 38.16
N ASP A 298 -8.35 6.76 37.94
CA ASP A 298 -8.54 5.33 38.14
C ASP A 298 -7.68 4.48 37.18
N CYS A 299 -7.35 4.99 35.99
CA CYS A 299 -6.41 4.31 35.09
C CYS A 299 -5.01 4.16 35.75
N TYR A 300 -4.49 5.23 36.37
CA TYR A 300 -3.19 5.19 37.02
C TYR A 300 -3.22 4.41 38.37
N ASN A 301 -4.32 4.50 39.09
CA ASN A 301 -4.53 3.68 40.27
C ASN A 301 -4.57 2.18 39.95
N ALA A 302 -5.31 1.81 38.91
CA ALA A 302 -5.36 0.44 38.39
C ALA A 302 -3.97 -0.05 37.95
N LEU A 303 -3.17 0.82 37.31
CA LEU A 303 -1.80 0.49 36.91
C LEU A 303 -0.93 0.18 38.13
N GLY A 304 -1.01 1.00 39.21
CA GLY A 304 -0.27 0.77 40.44
C GLY A 304 -0.62 -0.58 41.09
N ILE A 305 -1.93 -0.91 41.16
CA ILE A 305 -2.40 -2.19 41.69
C ILE A 305 -1.94 -3.37 40.84
N VAL A 306 -1.99 -3.22 39.51
CA VAL A 306 -1.52 -4.25 38.59
C VAL A 306 -0.02 -4.51 38.73
N HIS A 307 0.79 -3.46 38.93
CA HIS A 307 2.23 -3.60 39.12
C HIS A 307 2.61 -4.13 40.53
N ASP A 308 1.73 -3.96 41.55
CA ASP A 308 1.85 -4.62 42.83
C ASP A 308 1.57 -6.14 42.72
N MET A 309 0.60 -6.51 41.88
CA MET A 309 0.21 -7.93 41.67
C MET A 309 1.19 -8.70 40.76
N PHE A 310 1.71 -8.04 39.74
CA PHE A 310 2.50 -8.67 38.67
C PHE A 310 3.74 -7.85 38.34
N THR A 311 4.89 -8.51 38.21
CA THR A 311 6.16 -7.85 37.91
C THR A 311 6.18 -7.28 36.48
N PRO A 312 6.32 -5.95 36.28
CA PRO A 312 6.37 -5.37 34.94
C PRO A 312 7.70 -5.68 34.21
N LEU A 313 7.63 -5.94 32.92
CA LEU A 313 8.81 -6.09 32.08
C LEU A 313 9.44 -4.73 31.77
N PRO A 314 10.74 -4.51 32.03
CA PRO A 314 11.42 -3.25 31.74
C PRO A 314 11.30 -2.82 30.28
N GLY A 315 11.05 -1.52 30.04
CA GLY A 315 10.96 -0.96 28.69
C GLY A 315 9.69 -1.35 27.90
N ARG A 316 8.71 -1.99 28.57
CA ARG A 316 7.44 -2.41 27.95
C ARG A 316 6.22 -1.60 28.39
N PHE A 317 6.41 -0.61 29.22
CA PHE A 317 5.37 0.34 29.57
C PHE A 317 5.22 1.43 28.49
N LYS A 318 3.98 1.79 28.17
CA LYS A 318 3.66 2.89 27.23
C LYS A 318 2.45 3.66 27.77
N ASP A 319 2.63 4.95 27.91
CA ASP A 319 1.56 5.86 28.31
C ASP A 319 1.01 6.61 27.08
N TYR A 320 -0.06 6.07 26.51
CA TYR A 320 -0.80 6.75 25.45
C TYR A 320 -1.94 7.63 25.98
N ILE A 321 -2.08 7.80 27.30
CA ILE A 321 -3.02 8.78 27.87
C ILE A 321 -2.35 10.15 27.84
N SER A 322 -1.13 10.24 28.35
CA SER A 322 -0.33 11.48 28.33
C SER A 322 0.14 11.87 26.94
N THR A 323 0.40 10.89 26.08
CA THR A 323 0.84 11.09 24.70
C THR A 323 -0.05 10.30 23.74
N PRO A 324 -1.25 10.86 23.40
CA PRO A 324 -2.19 10.19 22.52
C PRO A 324 -1.60 9.94 21.14
N LYS A 325 -2.00 8.84 20.48
CA LYS A 325 -1.65 8.61 19.09
C LYS A 325 -2.40 9.59 18.17
N PRO A 326 -1.92 9.83 16.93
CA PRO A 326 -2.58 10.73 15.98
C PRO A 326 -4.04 10.39 15.68
N ASN A 327 -4.41 9.10 15.75
CA ASN A 327 -5.79 8.65 15.66
C ASN A 327 -6.57 8.76 16.97
N MET A 328 -6.08 9.57 17.92
CA MET A 328 -6.67 9.82 19.25
C MET A 328 -6.79 8.58 20.15
N TYR A 329 -6.07 7.51 19.84
CA TYR A 329 -6.02 6.34 20.71
C TYR A 329 -5.32 6.68 22.02
N GLN A 330 -5.99 6.41 23.13
CA GLN A 330 -5.49 6.59 24.50
C GLN A 330 -5.65 5.29 25.31
N SER A 331 -4.60 4.87 25.98
CA SER A 331 -4.59 3.73 26.91
C SER A 331 -3.23 3.66 27.60
N LEU A 332 -3.17 3.18 28.82
CA LEU A 332 -1.90 2.69 29.41
C LEU A 332 -1.69 1.26 28.92
N HIS A 333 -0.48 0.96 28.50
CA HIS A 333 -0.07 -0.40 28.12
C HIS A 333 1.10 -0.83 28.98
N THR A 334 0.98 -1.96 29.62
CA THR A 334 2.08 -2.60 30.35
C THR A 334 2.13 -4.07 30.03
N THR A 335 3.34 -4.60 29.88
CA THR A 335 3.56 -6.04 29.78
C THR A 335 4.11 -6.54 31.10
N VAL A 336 3.45 -7.51 31.69
CA VAL A 336 3.77 -8.04 33.01
C VAL A 336 3.98 -9.55 32.96
N LEU A 337 4.64 -10.11 33.99
CA LEU A 337 4.82 -11.55 34.15
C LEU A 337 3.68 -12.09 35.02
N GLY A 338 2.93 -13.03 34.47
CA GLY A 338 1.90 -13.78 35.18
C GLY A 338 2.43 -15.05 35.86
N PRO A 339 1.50 -15.88 36.42
CA PRO A 339 1.84 -17.17 36.96
C PRO A 339 2.62 -18.03 35.97
N GLY A 340 3.64 -18.74 36.46
CA GLY A 340 4.52 -19.55 35.59
C GLY A 340 5.50 -18.75 34.74
N GLY A 341 5.65 -17.43 34.97
CA GLY A 341 6.55 -16.56 34.18
C GLY A 341 6.04 -16.23 32.78
N ILE A 342 4.75 -16.46 32.49
CA ILE A 342 4.14 -16.19 31.17
C ILE A 342 3.89 -14.69 31.05
N PRO A 343 4.50 -14.01 30.04
CA PRO A 343 4.29 -12.59 29.82
C PRO A 343 2.94 -12.34 29.11
N PHE A 344 2.22 -11.30 29.55
CA PHE A 344 0.98 -10.85 28.93
C PHE A 344 0.83 -9.33 29.00
N GLU A 345 0.05 -8.77 28.08
CA GLU A 345 -0.18 -7.32 28.02
C GLU A 345 -1.46 -6.94 28.79
N ILE A 346 -1.38 -5.84 29.55
CA ILE A 346 -2.55 -5.21 30.18
C ILE A 346 -2.75 -3.82 29.55
N GLN A 347 -3.97 -3.54 29.14
CA GLN A 347 -4.41 -2.26 28.58
C GLN A 347 -5.43 -1.63 29.53
N ILE A 348 -5.16 -0.41 30.00
CA ILE A 348 -6.01 0.30 30.95
C ILE A 348 -6.48 1.60 30.34
N ARG A 349 -7.78 1.88 30.36
CA ARG A 349 -8.39 3.06 29.75
C ARG A 349 -9.78 3.36 30.33
N THR A 350 -10.24 4.60 30.15
CA THR A 350 -11.61 4.97 30.53
C THR A 350 -12.63 4.50 29.50
N TRP A 351 -13.93 4.57 29.84
CA TRP A 351 -15.02 4.29 28.91
C TRP A 351 -15.00 5.17 27.66
N ASP A 352 -14.67 6.46 27.80
CA ASP A 352 -14.57 7.38 26.66
C ASP A 352 -13.40 7.03 25.74
N MET A 353 -12.22 6.73 26.35
CA MET A 353 -11.06 6.24 25.61
C MET A 353 -11.36 4.89 24.92
N HIS A 354 -12.15 4.03 25.57
CA HIS A 354 -12.55 2.75 25.00
C HIS A 354 -13.41 2.93 23.75
N ARG A 355 -14.42 3.78 23.84
CA ARG A 355 -15.27 4.11 22.68
C ARG A 355 -14.48 4.71 21.54
N THR A 356 -13.65 5.68 21.83
CA THR A 356 -12.74 6.29 20.83
C THR A 356 -11.80 5.26 20.21
N ALA A 357 -11.27 4.33 20.99
CA ALA A 357 -10.33 3.30 20.51
C ALA A 357 -11.00 2.22 19.64
N GLU A 358 -12.28 1.90 19.82
CA GLU A 358 -13.02 0.90 19.03
C GLU A 358 -13.70 1.50 17.78
N TYR A 359 -14.35 2.67 17.95
CA TYR A 359 -15.18 3.28 16.92
C TYR A 359 -14.56 4.53 16.28
N GLY A 360 -13.46 5.04 16.82
CA GLY A 360 -12.74 6.18 16.25
C GLY A 360 -13.61 7.42 16.07
N ILE A 361 -13.58 7.99 14.87
CA ILE A 361 -14.37 9.16 14.54
C ILE A 361 -15.89 8.89 14.61
N ALA A 362 -16.34 7.67 14.34
CA ALA A 362 -17.76 7.29 14.44
C ALA A 362 -18.32 7.43 15.86
N ALA A 363 -17.49 7.29 16.92
CA ALA A 363 -17.92 7.51 18.30
C ALA A 363 -18.48 8.90 18.55
N HIS A 364 -18.04 9.91 17.80
CA HIS A 364 -18.48 11.29 17.97
C HIS A 364 -19.83 11.58 17.32
N TRP A 365 -20.21 10.86 16.24
CA TRP A 365 -21.53 11.00 15.63
C TRP A 365 -22.66 10.60 16.58
N LYS A 366 -22.42 9.62 17.43
CA LYS A 366 -23.39 9.19 18.45
C LYS A 366 -23.71 10.25 19.51
N TYR A 367 -22.81 11.23 19.72
CA TYR A 367 -22.95 12.29 20.71
C TYR A 367 -23.29 13.67 20.13
N LYS A 368 -23.30 13.86 18.81
CA LYS A 368 -23.60 15.16 18.16
C LYS A 368 -25.06 15.60 18.36
N LEU A 369 -25.91 14.73 18.87
CA LEU A 369 -27.27 15.07 19.34
C LEU A 369 -27.29 15.89 20.65
N GLY A 370 -26.10 16.20 21.24
CA GLY A 370 -25.95 17.05 22.42
C GLY A 370 -24.55 17.55 22.62
N ARG A 371 -24.27 18.81 22.26
CA ARG A 371 -23.13 19.66 22.69
C ARG A 371 -21.71 19.08 22.49
N GLY A 372 -21.05 19.43 21.39
CA GLY A 372 -19.61 19.20 21.22
C GLY A 372 -19.07 19.83 19.94
N GLY A 373 -18.11 20.76 20.04
CA GLY A 373 -17.73 21.69 19.00
C GLY A 373 -17.17 21.10 17.71
N LYS A 374 -17.35 21.82 16.61
CA LYS A 374 -16.77 21.61 15.28
C LYS A 374 -15.25 21.46 15.31
N ASP A 375 -14.56 22.16 16.21
CA ASP A 375 -13.09 22.24 16.30
C ASP A 375 -12.39 20.88 16.54
N SER A 376 -13.07 19.94 17.20
CA SER A 376 -12.49 18.62 17.52
C SER A 376 -12.48 17.66 16.30
N ILE A 377 -13.40 17.81 15.36
CA ILE A 377 -13.47 16.97 14.15
C ILE A 377 -12.53 17.52 13.09
N ASP A 378 -12.44 18.83 12.95
CA ASP A 378 -11.59 19.49 11.96
C ASP A 378 -10.10 19.16 12.21
N ASN A 379 -9.65 19.17 13.46
CA ASN A 379 -8.28 18.74 13.81
C ASN A 379 -7.99 17.27 13.46
N ARG A 380 -9.01 16.38 13.50
CA ARG A 380 -8.86 14.96 13.15
C ARG A 380 -8.81 14.73 11.65
N LEU A 381 -9.32 15.66 10.86
CA LEU A 381 -9.36 15.60 9.40
C LEU A 381 -8.24 16.43 8.75
N GLU A 382 -7.41 17.13 9.54
CA GLU A 382 -6.28 17.94 9.05
C GLU A 382 -5.35 17.14 8.11
N TRP A 383 -5.17 15.85 8.37
CA TRP A 383 -4.38 14.98 7.51
C TRP A 383 -4.98 14.81 6.09
N ILE A 384 -6.33 14.91 5.95
CA ILE A 384 -7.00 14.86 4.65
C ILE A 384 -6.68 16.12 3.86
N HIS A 385 -6.76 17.30 4.51
CA HIS A 385 -6.36 18.55 3.89
C HIS A 385 -4.90 18.53 3.43
N LYS A 386 -4.00 18.07 4.28
CA LYS A 386 -2.58 17.89 3.92
C LYS A 386 -2.37 16.95 2.74
N MET A 387 -3.12 15.86 2.67
CA MET A 387 -3.06 14.93 1.53
C MET A 387 -3.61 15.54 0.24
N LEU A 388 -4.68 16.33 0.30
CA LEU A 388 -5.20 17.04 -0.87
C LEU A 388 -4.24 18.09 -1.38
N GLU A 389 -3.63 18.90 -0.50
CA GLU A 389 -2.59 19.88 -0.86
C GLU A 389 -1.38 19.18 -1.50
N THR A 390 -0.97 18.04 -0.96
CA THR A 390 0.11 17.22 -1.53
C THR A 390 -0.29 16.64 -2.89
N GLY A 391 -1.57 16.27 -3.05
CA GLY A 391 -2.13 15.74 -4.28
C GLY A 391 -2.19 16.79 -5.41
N GLU A 392 -2.57 18.03 -5.10
CA GLU A 392 -2.58 19.14 -6.07
C GLU A 392 -1.17 19.51 -6.54
N ALA A 393 -0.16 19.34 -5.68
CA ALA A 393 1.24 19.54 -6.02
C ALA A 393 1.86 18.35 -6.78
N SER A 394 1.17 17.21 -6.85
CA SER A 394 1.64 16.01 -7.55
C SER A 394 1.15 16.03 -8.99
N THR A 395 2.06 16.21 -9.93
CA THR A 395 1.77 16.26 -11.37
C THR A 395 1.68 14.88 -12.03
N ASN A 396 1.97 13.79 -11.28
CA ASN A 396 1.96 12.43 -11.80
C ASN A 396 1.16 11.49 -10.88
N ALA A 397 0.29 10.68 -11.48
CA ALA A 397 -0.57 9.71 -10.81
C ALA A 397 0.19 8.73 -9.91
N GLU A 398 1.34 8.21 -10.37
CA GLU A 398 2.17 7.29 -9.58
C GLU A 398 2.77 7.93 -8.33
N ASP A 399 3.26 9.18 -8.45
CA ASP A 399 3.82 9.92 -7.31
C ASP A 399 2.73 10.23 -6.28
N LEU A 400 1.51 10.55 -6.74
CA LEU A 400 0.35 10.73 -5.87
C LEU A 400 0.06 9.46 -5.06
N VAL A 401 -0.08 8.32 -5.74
CA VAL A 401 -0.34 7.03 -5.09
C VAL A 401 0.79 6.66 -4.12
N ARG A 402 2.05 6.86 -4.50
CA ARG A 402 3.21 6.59 -3.65
C ARG A 402 3.25 7.47 -2.41
N ASN A 403 2.99 8.77 -2.56
CA ASN A 403 2.97 9.72 -1.45
C ASN A 403 1.83 9.36 -0.49
N ILE A 404 0.64 9.10 -1.00
CA ILE A 404 -0.53 8.69 -0.20
C ILE A 404 -0.24 7.38 0.54
N LYS A 405 0.30 6.36 -0.12
CA LYS A 405 0.69 5.10 0.52
C LYS A 405 1.76 5.30 1.60
N GLY A 406 2.75 6.16 1.35
CA GLY A 406 3.79 6.52 2.31
C GLY A 406 3.21 7.22 3.55
N ASP A 407 2.36 8.20 3.33
CA ASP A 407 1.74 9.00 4.39
C ASP A 407 0.66 8.21 5.14
N LEU A 408 0.01 7.22 4.52
CA LEU A 408 -0.93 6.28 5.16
C LEU A 408 -0.25 5.18 5.96
N SER A 409 1.09 5.05 5.90
CA SER A 409 1.84 4.03 6.65
C SER A 409 1.46 4.03 8.13
N SER A 410 1.22 2.84 8.67
CA SER A 410 0.77 2.67 10.07
C SER A 410 1.91 2.68 11.09
N ASP A 411 3.17 2.61 10.65
CA ASP A 411 4.32 2.66 11.56
C ASP A 411 4.78 4.12 11.72
N GLU A 412 4.48 4.70 12.89
CA GLU A 412 4.82 6.09 13.23
C GLU A 412 5.91 6.16 14.29
N ILE A 413 6.70 7.22 14.22
CA ILE A 413 7.71 7.57 15.23
C ILE A 413 7.35 8.90 15.89
N PHE A 414 7.68 9.03 17.18
CA PHE A 414 7.48 10.23 17.98
C PHE A 414 8.83 10.86 18.27
N VAL A 415 9.05 12.06 17.75
CA VAL A 415 10.31 12.79 17.87
C VAL A 415 10.05 14.10 18.60
N PHE A 416 10.92 14.45 19.54
CA PHE A 416 10.78 15.63 20.36
C PHE A 416 11.54 16.82 19.81
N THR A 417 10.97 18.02 19.91
CA THR A 417 11.73 19.26 19.77
C THR A 417 12.52 19.52 21.05
N PRO A 418 13.55 20.41 21.04
CA PRO A 418 14.23 20.82 22.26
C PRO A 418 13.32 21.43 23.32
N ASN A 419 12.18 21.98 22.92
CA ASN A 419 11.16 22.55 23.84
C ASN A 419 10.23 21.50 24.44
N GLY A 420 10.35 20.22 24.03
CA GLY A 420 9.49 19.14 24.50
C GLY A 420 8.25 18.88 23.65
N ASP A 421 8.01 19.65 22.55
CA ASP A 421 6.89 19.39 21.67
C ASP A 421 7.10 18.09 20.91
N ILE A 422 6.03 17.32 20.77
CA ILE A 422 6.06 16.03 20.05
C ILE A 422 5.65 16.23 18.59
N LYS A 423 6.48 15.72 17.67
CA LYS A 423 6.13 15.60 16.25
C LYS A 423 6.02 14.13 15.86
N THR A 424 4.89 13.79 15.26
CA THR A 424 4.65 12.44 14.74
C THR A 424 5.04 12.38 13.27
N LEU A 425 5.84 11.38 12.91
CA LEU A 425 6.35 11.16 11.56
C LEU A 425 6.19 9.68 11.18
N PRO A 426 6.11 9.34 9.88
CA PRO A 426 6.16 7.96 9.45
C PRO A 426 7.53 7.34 9.74
N SER A 427 7.56 6.05 10.00
CA SER A 427 8.81 5.32 10.21
C SER A 427 9.74 5.44 8.99
N GLY A 428 11.00 5.75 9.23
CA GLY A 428 11.99 6.02 8.18
C GLY A 428 12.10 7.49 7.78
N ALA A 429 11.31 8.38 8.39
CA ALA A 429 11.43 9.82 8.17
C ALA A 429 12.82 10.33 8.60
N THR A 430 13.31 11.30 7.85
CA THR A 430 14.63 11.91 8.05
C THR A 430 14.55 13.20 8.85
N VAL A 431 15.70 13.74 9.24
CA VAL A 431 15.77 15.04 9.91
C VAL A 431 15.24 16.19 9.04
N ILE A 432 15.25 16.03 7.70
CA ILE A 432 14.63 17.00 6.77
C ILE A 432 13.10 16.93 6.91
N ASP A 433 12.51 15.73 6.92
CA ASP A 433 11.08 15.54 7.12
C ASP A 433 10.62 16.17 8.43
N PHE A 434 11.40 16.01 9.50
CA PHE A 434 11.15 16.62 10.80
C PHE A 434 11.16 18.16 10.75
N ALA A 435 12.14 18.75 10.04
CA ALA A 435 12.23 20.19 9.91
C ALA A 435 10.99 20.80 9.21
N TYR A 436 10.49 20.13 8.16
CA TYR A 436 9.26 20.54 7.47
C TYR A 436 7.98 20.25 8.29
N ALA A 437 7.98 19.25 9.15
CA ALA A 437 6.89 18.96 10.06
C ALA A 437 6.79 19.98 11.21
N ILE A 438 7.88 20.68 11.54
CA ILE A 438 7.83 21.82 12.47
C ILE A 438 7.16 23.01 11.78
N HIS A 439 7.78 23.49 10.71
CA HIS A 439 7.26 24.60 9.90
C HIS A 439 8.03 24.72 8.58
N SER A 440 7.37 25.13 7.49
CA SER A 440 8.00 25.29 6.16
C SER A 440 9.21 26.23 6.20
N ALA A 441 9.13 27.32 6.96
CA ALA A 441 10.25 28.26 7.10
C ALA A 441 11.47 27.64 7.81
N VAL A 442 11.27 26.70 8.74
CA VAL A 442 12.36 25.96 9.40
C VAL A 442 13.00 25.01 8.40
N GLY A 443 12.20 24.24 7.66
CA GLY A 443 12.68 23.36 6.60
C GLY A 443 13.46 24.09 5.52
N ASN A 444 12.92 25.21 5.02
CA ASN A 444 13.56 26.00 3.96
C ASN A 444 14.92 26.62 4.39
N ARG A 445 15.11 26.92 5.69
CA ARG A 445 16.32 27.49 6.25
C ARG A 445 17.27 26.49 6.88
N MET A 446 16.93 25.20 6.85
CA MET A 446 17.72 24.14 7.47
C MET A 446 19.12 24.05 6.85
N THR A 447 20.13 23.94 7.69
CA THR A 447 21.52 23.72 7.31
C THR A 447 22.08 22.40 7.86
N GLY A 448 21.44 21.85 8.88
CA GLY A 448 21.83 20.61 9.52
C GLY A 448 20.90 20.29 10.69
N ALA A 449 21.19 19.21 11.39
CA ALA A 449 20.45 18.83 12.60
C ALA A 449 21.35 18.17 13.63
N LYS A 450 20.91 18.26 14.90
CA LYS A 450 21.47 17.49 16.01
C LYS A 450 20.41 16.55 16.54
N VAL A 451 20.76 15.31 16.78
CA VAL A 451 19.90 14.31 17.43
C VAL A 451 20.55 13.92 18.74
N ASN A 452 19.80 14.08 19.84
CA ASN A 452 20.30 13.87 21.22
C ASN A 452 21.64 14.62 21.47
N GLY A 453 21.73 15.87 21.00
CA GLY A 453 22.91 16.72 21.15
C GLY A 453 24.07 16.46 20.15
N LYS A 454 24.00 15.42 19.31
CA LYS A 454 25.04 15.07 18.34
C LYS A 454 24.65 15.49 16.94
N ILE A 455 25.55 16.10 16.17
CA ILE A 455 25.34 16.44 14.75
C ILE A 455 25.20 15.13 13.97
N VAL A 456 24.18 15.08 13.11
CA VAL A 456 23.88 13.91 12.27
C VAL A 456 23.81 14.31 10.79
N PRO A 457 24.04 13.37 9.85
CA PRO A 457 23.82 13.60 8.44
C PRO A 457 22.35 13.93 8.14
N ILE A 458 22.09 14.69 7.07
CA ILE A 458 20.71 15.01 6.62
C ILE A 458 19.88 13.78 6.22
N THR A 459 20.56 12.66 5.91
CA THR A 459 19.95 11.35 5.57
C THR A 459 19.63 10.51 6.80
N TYR A 460 19.94 11.01 8.02
CA TYR A 460 19.68 10.28 9.25
C TYR A 460 18.20 10.01 9.44
N LYS A 461 17.85 8.73 9.65
CA LYS A 461 16.48 8.28 9.93
C LYS A 461 16.21 8.34 11.41
N LEU A 462 15.24 9.15 11.78
CA LEU A 462 14.85 9.37 13.18
C LEU A 462 14.19 8.15 13.79
N LYS A 463 14.31 8.03 15.11
CA LYS A 463 13.71 6.96 15.93
C LYS A 463 12.81 7.56 17.01
N THR A 464 11.85 6.78 17.48
CA THR A 464 10.98 7.21 18.58
C THR A 464 11.78 7.50 19.86
N GLY A 465 11.48 8.64 20.50
CA GLY A 465 12.10 9.08 21.73
C GLY A 465 13.34 9.96 21.55
N GLU A 466 13.77 10.20 20.31
CA GLU A 466 14.90 11.09 20.04
C GLU A 466 14.48 12.57 20.12
N ILE A 467 15.40 13.41 20.59
CA ILE A 467 15.26 14.87 20.60
C ILE A 467 16.02 15.40 19.38
N CYS A 468 15.32 16.04 18.46
CA CYS A 468 15.90 16.60 17.23
C CYS A 468 15.90 18.13 17.25
N GLU A 469 17.08 18.74 17.18
CA GLU A 469 17.32 20.17 17.05
C GLU A 469 17.67 20.49 15.60
N VAL A 470 16.87 21.34 14.92
CA VAL A 470 17.13 21.77 13.56
C VAL A 470 18.00 23.03 13.56
N LEU A 471 19.13 22.95 12.88
CA LEU A 471 20.04 24.09 12.70
C LEU A 471 19.60 24.88 11.46
N THR A 472 19.32 26.15 11.64
CA THR A 472 18.84 27.04 10.58
C THR A 472 19.82 28.18 10.29
N SER A 473 19.81 28.72 9.06
CA SER A 473 20.55 29.89 8.67
C SER A 473 19.60 30.98 8.16
N ASN A 474 19.91 32.24 8.53
CA ASN A 474 19.16 33.42 8.06
C ASN A 474 19.82 34.09 6.83
N GLN A 475 20.81 33.47 6.18
CA GLN A 475 21.46 34.04 5.00
C GLN A 475 20.47 34.18 3.83
N PRO A 476 20.35 35.36 3.20
CA PRO A 476 19.52 35.56 2.03
C PRO A 476 19.94 34.63 0.88
N GLY A 477 18.96 34.07 0.15
CA GLY A 477 19.20 33.18 -1.00
C GLY A 477 19.52 31.74 -0.67
N LYS A 478 19.63 31.37 0.62
CA LYS A 478 19.83 29.98 1.02
C LYS A 478 18.47 29.26 1.17
N GLY A 479 18.32 28.15 0.49
CA GLY A 479 17.11 27.36 0.49
C GLY A 479 17.39 25.86 0.44
N PRO A 480 16.36 25.02 0.31
CA PRO A 480 16.51 23.57 0.22
C PRO A 480 17.34 23.17 -1.00
N SER A 481 18.09 22.07 -0.89
CA SER A 481 18.77 21.45 -2.03
C SER A 481 17.80 20.55 -2.81
N ARG A 482 17.97 20.47 -4.14
CA ARG A 482 17.20 19.54 -4.99
C ARG A 482 17.43 18.06 -4.63
N ASP A 483 18.64 17.73 -4.16
CA ASP A 483 18.96 16.39 -3.72
C ASP A 483 18.13 15.96 -2.50
N TRP A 484 17.58 16.91 -1.74
CA TRP A 484 16.67 16.58 -0.65
C TRP A 484 15.41 15.85 -1.11
N LEU A 485 14.94 16.10 -2.35
CA LEU A 485 13.79 15.38 -2.94
C LEU A 485 14.03 13.88 -3.06
N LYS A 486 15.30 13.43 -3.14
CA LYS A 486 15.68 12.01 -3.17
C LYS A 486 15.76 11.40 -1.76
N VAL A 487 15.95 12.25 -0.74
CA VAL A 487 16.19 11.84 0.65
C VAL A 487 14.92 11.82 1.47
N VAL A 488 14.03 12.81 1.27
CA VAL A 488 12.79 12.94 2.04
C VAL A 488 11.83 11.78 1.81
N THR A 489 11.22 11.34 2.90
CA THR A 489 10.28 10.22 2.91
C THR A 489 8.83 10.70 2.85
N THR A 490 8.52 11.85 3.51
CA THR A 490 7.15 12.35 3.61
C THR A 490 6.69 13.10 2.35
N GLY A 491 5.42 12.94 1.99
CA GLY A 491 4.79 13.70 0.91
C GLY A 491 4.76 15.20 1.21
N GLU A 492 4.55 15.57 2.48
CA GLU A 492 4.52 16.96 2.93
C GLU A 492 5.85 17.69 2.70
N ALA A 493 6.97 17.11 3.15
CA ALA A 493 8.30 17.72 2.92
C ALA A 493 8.60 17.85 1.43
N ARG A 494 8.30 16.81 0.63
CA ARG A 494 8.50 16.82 -0.82
C ARG A 494 7.68 17.90 -1.52
N SER A 495 6.42 18.05 -1.16
CA SER A 495 5.52 19.09 -1.70
C SER A 495 6.01 20.49 -1.36
N LYS A 496 6.38 20.73 -0.09
CA LYS A 496 6.89 22.05 0.36
C LYS A 496 8.22 22.43 -0.29
N ILE A 497 9.13 21.46 -0.49
CA ILE A 497 10.39 21.67 -1.23
C ILE A 497 10.10 22.06 -2.69
N ARG A 498 9.22 21.32 -3.38
CA ARG A 498 8.83 21.62 -4.76
C ARG A 498 8.19 23.01 -4.88
N SER A 499 7.29 23.34 -3.95
CA SER A 499 6.61 24.65 -3.91
C SER A 499 7.60 25.79 -3.73
N TRP A 500 8.64 25.61 -2.89
CA TRP A 500 9.71 26.59 -2.72
C TRP A 500 10.48 26.80 -4.02
N PHE A 501 10.90 25.74 -4.71
CA PHE A 501 11.58 25.85 -6.00
C PHE A 501 10.72 26.50 -7.06
N LYS A 502 9.44 26.17 -7.12
CA LYS A 502 8.48 26.77 -8.06
C LYS A 502 8.41 28.28 -7.88
N LYS A 503 8.41 28.77 -6.63
CA LYS A 503 8.20 30.19 -6.30
C LYS A 503 9.48 31.02 -6.40
N GLU A 504 10.58 30.53 -5.82
CA GLU A 504 11.78 31.34 -5.59
C GLU A 504 12.83 31.24 -6.72
N ARG A 505 12.76 30.23 -7.59
CA ARG A 505 13.78 29.97 -8.63
C ARG A 505 13.19 29.63 -9.99
N ARG A 506 12.14 30.32 -10.40
CA ARG A 506 11.44 30.03 -11.65
C ARG A 506 12.40 30.11 -12.87
N ASP A 507 13.22 31.14 -12.98
CA ASP A 507 14.11 31.31 -14.11
C ASP A 507 15.22 30.25 -14.18
N GLU A 508 15.82 29.90 -13.03
CA GLU A 508 16.77 28.81 -12.95
C GLU A 508 16.12 27.46 -13.31
N ASN A 509 14.86 27.27 -12.91
CA ASN A 509 14.09 26.05 -13.25
C ASN A 509 13.84 25.94 -14.75
N ILE A 510 13.52 27.04 -15.43
CA ILE A 510 13.35 27.08 -16.89
C ILE A 510 14.64 26.65 -17.59
N VAL A 511 15.78 27.24 -17.23
CA VAL A 511 17.09 26.94 -17.82
C VAL A 511 17.44 25.45 -17.59
N GLN A 512 17.27 24.96 -16.38
CA GLN A 512 17.62 23.58 -16.03
C GLN A 512 16.66 22.56 -16.65
N GLY A 513 15.36 22.86 -16.66
CA GLY A 513 14.36 22.01 -17.29
C GLY A 513 14.56 21.92 -18.80
N LYS A 514 14.88 23.02 -19.46
CA LYS A 514 15.25 23.02 -20.88
C LYS A 514 16.44 22.11 -21.15
N ALA A 515 17.50 22.24 -20.36
CA ALA A 515 18.71 21.42 -20.51
C ALA A 515 18.41 19.91 -20.28
N GLU A 516 17.50 19.58 -19.36
CA GLU A 516 17.10 18.20 -19.09
C GLU A 516 16.22 17.63 -20.21
N VAL A 517 15.25 18.39 -20.71
CA VAL A 517 14.39 18.02 -21.84
C VAL A 517 15.24 17.78 -23.09
N ASP A 518 16.12 18.72 -23.43
CA ASP A 518 17.02 18.61 -24.58
C ASP A 518 17.93 17.38 -24.51
N ARG A 519 18.46 17.11 -23.31
CA ARG A 519 19.30 15.93 -23.07
C ARG A 519 18.54 14.63 -23.27
N GLU A 520 17.32 14.52 -22.73
CA GLU A 520 16.51 13.30 -22.85
C GLU A 520 15.96 13.10 -24.28
N LEU A 521 15.56 14.16 -24.98
CA LEU A 521 15.16 14.08 -26.38
C LEU A 521 16.31 13.59 -27.26
N ARG A 522 17.54 14.15 -27.09
CA ARG A 522 18.75 13.70 -27.79
C ARG A 522 19.09 12.24 -27.49
N ARG A 523 19.01 11.84 -26.23
CA ARG A 523 19.25 10.46 -25.77
C ARG A 523 18.29 9.45 -26.40
N ASN A 524 17.10 9.90 -26.73
CA ASN A 524 16.05 9.07 -27.34
C ASN A 524 15.94 9.26 -28.86
N PHE A 525 16.96 9.84 -29.51
CA PHE A 525 17.06 10.05 -30.95
C PHE A 525 15.92 10.88 -31.56
N ILE A 526 15.26 11.74 -30.78
CA ILE A 526 14.28 12.70 -31.27
C ILE A 526 15.06 13.95 -31.71
N ARG A 527 15.06 14.20 -33.01
CA ARG A 527 15.74 15.36 -33.63
C ARG A 527 14.70 16.13 -34.43
N LEU A 528 14.45 17.34 -34.01
CA LEU A 528 13.59 18.33 -34.68
C LEU A 528 14.33 19.66 -34.64
N ASP A 529 14.18 20.46 -35.67
CA ASP A 529 14.86 21.75 -35.78
C ASP A 529 13.85 22.88 -35.97
N GLY A 530 14.19 24.08 -35.47
CA GLY A 530 13.45 25.31 -35.65
C GLY A 530 11.96 25.22 -35.25
N GLU A 531 11.06 25.67 -36.13
CA GLU A 531 9.62 25.74 -35.89
C GLU A 531 8.97 24.39 -35.55
N GLN A 532 9.53 23.28 -36.06
CA GLN A 532 9.04 21.95 -35.77
C GLN A 532 9.31 21.55 -34.30
N TYR A 533 10.47 21.94 -33.78
CA TYR A 533 10.82 21.69 -32.38
C TYR A 533 9.90 22.48 -31.43
N ASP A 534 9.66 23.75 -31.74
CA ASP A 534 8.80 24.60 -30.90
C ASP A 534 7.35 24.12 -30.91
N ALA A 535 6.82 23.76 -32.08
CA ALA A 535 5.47 23.21 -32.21
C ALA A 535 5.32 21.85 -31.52
N PHE A 536 6.35 21.00 -31.57
CA PHE A 536 6.39 19.73 -30.87
C PHE A 536 6.35 19.91 -29.36
N LEU A 537 7.16 20.82 -28.83
CA LEU A 537 7.18 21.13 -27.39
C LEU A 537 5.90 21.78 -26.91
N GLN A 538 5.30 22.65 -27.71
CA GLN A 538 3.99 23.24 -27.41
C GLN A 538 2.94 22.14 -27.22
N ARG A 539 2.91 21.16 -28.11
CA ARG A 539 1.98 20.04 -28.02
C ARG A 539 2.22 19.12 -26.82
N ILE A 540 3.50 18.92 -26.45
CA ILE A 540 3.83 18.20 -25.22
C ILE A 540 3.37 18.99 -23.99
N ALA A 541 3.60 20.31 -23.94
CA ALA A 541 3.20 21.18 -22.86
C ALA A 541 1.65 21.16 -22.67
N GLU A 542 0.89 21.29 -23.76
CA GLU A 542 -0.57 21.21 -23.74
C GLU A 542 -1.06 19.85 -23.19
N ARG A 543 -0.45 18.76 -23.63
CA ARG A 543 -0.77 17.42 -23.18
C ARG A 543 -0.48 17.19 -21.70
N GLN A 544 0.45 17.96 -21.14
CA GLN A 544 0.78 17.97 -19.72
C GLN A 544 0.06 19.07 -18.94
N HIS A 545 -0.96 19.70 -19.53
CA HIS A 545 -1.73 20.78 -18.92
C HIS A 545 -0.88 21.98 -18.42
N CYS A 546 0.26 22.23 -19.08
CA CYS A 546 1.09 23.40 -18.85
C CYS A 546 0.57 24.58 -19.70
N ALA A 547 0.55 25.79 -19.14
CA ALA A 547 0.04 26.98 -19.81
C ALA A 547 0.97 27.44 -20.96
N SER A 548 2.28 27.13 -20.88
CA SER A 548 3.29 27.48 -21.89
C SER A 548 4.44 26.46 -21.87
N VAL A 549 5.30 26.51 -22.92
CA VAL A 549 6.56 25.73 -22.97
C VAL A 549 7.50 26.13 -21.84
N GLU A 550 7.52 27.40 -21.45
CA GLU A 550 8.31 27.87 -20.32
C GLU A 550 7.81 27.28 -19.00
N ASP A 551 6.49 27.18 -18.80
CA ASP A 551 5.91 26.53 -17.63
C ASP A 551 6.20 25.02 -17.61
N PHE A 552 6.20 24.39 -18.78
CA PHE A 552 6.65 22.99 -18.94
C PHE A 552 8.12 22.83 -18.53
N TYR A 553 9.02 23.67 -19.04
CA TYR A 553 10.43 23.65 -18.63
C TYR A 553 10.59 23.93 -17.13
N ALA A 554 9.91 24.93 -16.59
CA ALA A 554 9.96 25.23 -15.17
C ALA A 554 9.51 24.00 -14.36
N THR A 555 8.46 23.31 -14.82
CA THR A 555 7.89 22.14 -14.13
C THR A 555 8.84 20.95 -14.15
N VAL A 556 9.50 20.69 -15.27
CA VAL A 556 10.59 19.70 -15.34
C VAL A 556 11.75 20.11 -14.44
N GLY A 557 12.14 21.38 -14.48
CA GLY A 557 13.29 21.91 -13.75
C GLY A 557 13.16 21.83 -12.23
N TYR A 558 11.99 22.04 -11.63
CA TYR A 558 11.80 21.83 -10.18
C TYR A 558 11.43 20.39 -9.80
N GLY A 559 11.40 19.46 -10.78
CA GLY A 559 11.09 18.04 -10.55
C GLY A 559 9.59 17.77 -10.38
N GLY A 560 8.72 18.63 -10.87
CA GLY A 560 7.28 18.42 -10.97
C GLY A 560 6.92 17.38 -12.02
N LEU A 561 7.61 17.41 -13.18
CA LEU A 561 7.53 16.42 -14.24
C LEU A 561 8.88 15.71 -14.40
N VAL A 562 8.87 14.39 -14.57
CA VAL A 562 10.07 13.58 -14.82
C VAL A 562 10.06 13.16 -16.29
N ILE A 563 10.89 13.83 -17.11
CA ILE A 563 10.90 13.68 -18.56
C ILE A 563 11.16 12.23 -19.02
N SER A 564 12.02 11.48 -18.31
CA SER A 564 12.33 10.08 -18.66
C SER A 564 11.12 9.15 -18.56
N ARG A 565 10.16 9.42 -17.67
CA ARG A 565 8.91 8.66 -17.55
C ARG A 565 7.89 9.01 -18.63
N MET A 566 7.96 10.25 -19.14
CA MET A 566 7.08 10.71 -20.19
C MET A 566 7.56 10.25 -21.58
N MET A 567 8.81 9.77 -21.70
CA MET A 567 9.42 9.40 -22.96
C MET A 567 8.63 8.44 -23.82
N PRO A 568 7.95 7.38 -23.31
CA PRO A 568 7.11 6.54 -24.15
C PRO A 568 6.01 7.32 -24.87
N GLY A 569 5.27 8.17 -24.15
CA GLY A 569 4.23 9.01 -24.74
C GLY A 569 4.77 10.11 -25.70
N ILE A 570 5.96 10.65 -25.41
CA ILE A 570 6.65 11.62 -26.25
C ILE A 570 7.13 10.96 -27.54
N LYS A 571 7.65 9.74 -27.48
CA LYS A 571 8.02 8.93 -28.65
C LYS A 571 6.83 8.57 -29.52
N ASP A 572 5.71 8.19 -28.93
CA ASP A 572 4.49 7.90 -29.66
C ASP A 572 3.98 9.12 -30.41
N GLU A 573 4.00 10.30 -29.77
CA GLU A 573 3.64 11.57 -30.40
C GLU A 573 4.59 11.92 -31.56
N TYR A 574 5.91 11.79 -31.33
CA TYR A 574 6.94 12.02 -32.35
C TYR A 574 6.76 11.08 -33.55
N ASN A 575 6.56 9.79 -33.32
CA ASN A 575 6.42 8.79 -34.38
C ASN A 575 5.12 8.96 -35.19
N ARG A 576 4.03 9.46 -34.58
CA ARG A 576 2.74 9.65 -35.25
C ARG A 576 2.71 10.91 -36.11
N ASN A 577 3.28 12.01 -35.62
CA ASN A 577 2.99 13.32 -36.19
C ASN A 577 4.24 14.08 -36.71
N TRP A 578 5.44 13.65 -36.31
CA TRP A 578 6.65 14.46 -36.53
C TRP A 578 7.79 13.71 -37.21
N ARG A 579 7.76 12.38 -37.25
CA ARG A 579 8.76 11.60 -37.97
C ARG A 579 8.51 11.78 -39.45
N GLN A 580 9.38 12.54 -40.15
CA GLN A 580 9.39 12.62 -41.60
C GLN A 580 9.61 11.20 -42.13
N ALA A 581 8.75 10.78 -43.07
CA ALA A 581 8.90 9.52 -43.75
C ALA A 581 10.22 9.57 -44.55
N GLU A 582 11.26 8.95 -44.01
CA GLU A 582 12.36 8.52 -44.87
C GLU A 582 11.78 7.49 -45.84
N GLU A 583 11.99 7.75 -47.10
CA GLU A 583 11.38 7.11 -48.25
C GLU A 583 11.38 5.57 -48.15
N SER A 584 10.22 5.10 -48.50
CA SER A 584 9.84 3.72 -48.69
C SER A 584 10.81 2.88 -49.52
N THR A 585 11.22 1.74 -49.01
CA THR A 585 11.39 0.54 -49.80
C THR A 585 10.57 -0.57 -49.18
N GLN A 586 9.44 -0.78 -49.81
CA GLN A 586 8.51 -1.92 -49.94
C GLN A 586 8.07 -2.73 -48.71
N PRO A 587 6.77 -3.06 -48.70
CA PRO A 587 6.10 -3.65 -47.56
C PRO A 587 6.04 -5.18 -47.68
N ALA A 588 6.39 -5.86 -46.64
CA ALA A 588 5.88 -7.20 -46.38
C ALA A 588 4.75 -7.10 -45.36
N LYS A 589 3.52 -7.36 -45.77
CA LYS A 589 2.37 -7.60 -44.94
C LYS A 589 2.69 -8.72 -43.94
N ALA A 590 2.74 -8.40 -42.69
CA ALA A 590 2.67 -9.39 -41.62
C ALA A 590 1.21 -9.50 -41.15
N PRO A 591 0.72 -10.71 -40.89
CA PRO A 591 -0.68 -10.95 -40.52
C PRO A 591 -0.96 -10.47 -39.10
N GLU A 592 -2.13 -9.88 -38.92
CA GLU A 592 -2.71 -9.56 -37.60
C GLU A 592 -2.73 -10.80 -36.72
N ARG A 593 -2.03 -10.70 -35.58
CA ARG A 593 -2.15 -11.67 -34.47
C ARG A 593 -3.14 -11.16 -33.44
N PRO A 594 -4.00 -12.01 -32.92
CA PRO A 594 -5.03 -11.62 -31.95
C PRO A 594 -4.40 -11.15 -30.64
N ARG A 595 -4.93 -10.06 -30.07
CA ARG A 595 -4.60 -9.53 -28.77
C ARG A 595 -4.87 -10.61 -27.70
N LYS A 596 -3.81 -11.14 -27.10
CA LYS A 596 -3.91 -11.91 -25.84
C LYS A 596 -3.77 -10.95 -24.68
N SER A 597 -4.82 -10.88 -23.89
CA SER A 597 -4.84 -10.29 -22.56
C SER A 597 -3.99 -11.12 -21.59
N GLY A 598 -2.98 -10.53 -21.00
CA GLY A 598 -2.17 -11.14 -19.96
C GLY A 598 -0.99 -10.23 -19.66
N GLY A 599 -1.10 -9.38 -18.63
CA GLY A 599 -0.02 -8.54 -18.19
C GLY A 599 1.09 -9.37 -17.52
N SER A 600 2.24 -9.55 -18.16
CA SER A 600 3.41 -10.14 -17.55
C SER A 600 4.12 -9.07 -16.69
N SER A 601 4.09 -9.22 -15.39
CA SER A 601 4.94 -8.45 -14.48
C SER A 601 6.34 -9.06 -14.50
N GLY A 602 7.32 -8.36 -15.10
CA GLY A 602 8.73 -8.76 -15.08
C GLY A 602 9.14 -9.82 -16.11
N GLY A 603 8.37 -10.08 -17.18
CA GLY A 603 8.74 -11.01 -18.25
C GLY A 603 8.70 -12.50 -17.87
N VAL A 604 8.00 -12.86 -16.81
CA VAL A 604 7.79 -14.23 -16.34
C VAL A 604 6.29 -14.52 -16.26
N ILE A 605 5.87 -15.64 -16.81
CA ILE A 605 4.51 -16.16 -16.72
C ILE A 605 4.51 -17.28 -15.67
N VAL A 606 3.61 -17.20 -14.71
CA VAL A 606 3.46 -18.18 -13.65
C VAL A 606 2.10 -18.85 -13.77
N GLU A 607 2.08 -20.19 -13.73
CA GLU A 607 0.84 -20.95 -13.84
C GLU A 607 -0.05 -20.71 -12.60
N GLY A 608 -1.30 -20.26 -12.83
CA GLY A 608 -2.31 -20.08 -11.78
C GLY A 608 -2.14 -18.81 -10.94
N ILE A 609 -1.19 -17.93 -11.25
CA ILE A 609 -0.96 -16.69 -10.49
C ILE A 609 -0.74 -15.53 -11.47
N ASP A 610 -1.77 -14.69 -11.62
CA ASP A 610 -1.67 -13.45 -12.39
C ASP A 610 -1.41 -12.26 -11.45
N ASN A 611 -0.59 -11.30 -11.90
CA ASN A 611 -0.31 -10.02 -11.19
C ASN A 611 0.28 -10.16 -9.76
N CYS A 612 1.25 -11.06 -9.56
CA CYS A 612 2.03 -11.10 -8.32
C CYS A 612 3.31 -10.26 -8.45
N LEU A 613 3.83 -9.80 -7.32
CA LEU A 613 5.17 -9.23 -7.26
C LEU A 613 6.18 -10.35 -7.51
N ILE A 614 6.91 -10.25 -8.64
CA ILE A 614 7.92 -11.22 -9.04
C ILE A 614 9.29 -10.67 -8.69
N ASN A 615 10.05 -11.42 -7.91
CA ASN A 615 11.44 -11.14 -7.57
C ASN A 615 12.34 -12.24 -8.13
N MET A 616 13.47 -11.87 -8.73
CA MET A 616 14.49 -12.84 -9.13
C MET A 616 15.31 -13.26 -7.92
N ALA A 617 15.50 -14.57 -7.75
CA ALA A 617 16.25 -15.12 -6.63
C ALA A 617 17.74 -14.72 -6.70
N ARG A 618 18.24 -14.12 -5.64
CA ARG A 618 19.65 -13.68 -5.57
C ARG A 618 20.63 -14.86 -5.56
N CYS A 619 20.23 -16.02 -5.05
CA CYS A 619 21.09 -17.22 -4.94
C CYS A 619 21.45 -17.84 -6.30
N CYS A 620 20.65 -17.62 -7.35
CA CYS A 620 20.88 -18.22 -8.68
C CYS A 620 20.72 -17.24 -9.84
N ALA A 621 20.19 -16.03 -9.60
CA ALA A 621 20.03 -14.94 -10.57
C ALA A 621 19.59 -15.45 -11.96
N PRO A 622 18.35 -15.99 -12.12
CA PRO A 622 17.91 -16.62 -13.36
C PRO A 622 17.89 -15.63 -14.52
N VAL A 623 18.29 -16.09 -15.70
CA VAL A 623 18.30 -15.29 -16.92
C VAL A 623 17.33 -15.84 -17.94
N PRO A 624 16.77 -15.00 -18.87
CA PRO A 624 15.87 -15.46 -19.92
C PRO A 624 16.46 -16.61 -20.73
N GLY A 625 15.64 -17.67 -20.95
CA GLY A 625 16.04 -18.88 -21.64
C GLY A 625 16.52 -20.02 -20.74
N GLU A 626 16.60 -19.81 -19.41
CA GLU A 626 16.82 -20.88 -18.43
C GLU A 626 15.50 -21.47 -17.93
N GLU A 627 15.50 -22.74 -17.54
CA GLU A 627 14.35 -23.33 -16.87
C GLU A 627 14.19 -22.73 -15.48
N ILE A 628 12.99 -22.22 -15.18
CA ILE A 628 12.69 -21.52 -13.95
C ILE A 628 11.52 -22.13 -13.20
N ILE A 629 11.51 -21.89 -11.89
CA ILE A 629 10.43 -22.26 -10.99
C ILE A 629 10.19 -21.13 -9.99
N GLY A 630 8.93 -20.90 -9.66
CA GLY A 630 8.54 -19.90 -8.70
C GLY A 630 8.39 -20.47 -7.28
N PHE A 631 8.85 -19.73 -6.29
CA PHE A 631 8.61 -20.03 -4.88
C PHE A 631 7.81 -18.90 -4.24
N ILE A 632 6.66 -19.22 -3.66
CA ILE A 632 5.79 -18.26 -2.97
C ILE A 632 6.45 -17.92 -1.63
N THR A 633 6.98 -16.71 -1.52
CA THR A 633 7.59 -16.19 -0.29
C THR A 633 6.55 -15.54 0.60
N ARG A 634 6.66 -15.76 1.91
CA ARG A 634 5.72 -15.19 2.90
C ARG A 634 5.93 -13.68 2.99
N GLY A 635 4.93 -12.91 2.56
CA GLY A 635 4.94 -11.43 2.62
C GLY A 635 5.79 -10.69 1.59
N HIS A 636 6.50 -11.40 0.67
CA HIS A 636 7.38 -10.76 -0.32
C HIS A 636 7.07 -11.13 -1.78
N GLY A 637 5.91 -11.73 -2.03
CA GLY A 637 5.49 -12.14 -3.37
C GLY A 637 6.13 -13.45 -3.82
N LEU A 638 6.39 -13.57 -5.12
CA LEU A 638 6.94 -14.77 -5.74
C LEU A 638 8.41 -14.57 -6.04
N THR A 639 9.25 -15.52 -5.65
CA THR A 639 10.67 -15.53 -5.99
C THR A 639 10.95 -16.57 -7.06
N ILE A 640 11.54 -16.16 -8.18
CA ILE A 640 11.86 -17.03 -9.31
C ILE A 640 13.27 -17.56 -9.13
N HIS A 641 13.40 -18.88 -9.10
CA HIS A 641 14.66 -19.61 -9.08
C HIS A 641 14.90 -20.32 -10.41
N ARG A 642 16.16 -20.63 -10.71
CA ARG A 642 16.49 -21.64 -11.71
C ARG A 642 16.08 -23.02 -11.18
N ARG A 643 15.64 -23.89 -12.07
CA ARG A 643 15.23 -25.26 -11.70
C ARG A 643 16.36 -26.10 -11.07
N ASP A 644 17.60 -25.82 -11.46
CA ASP A 644 18.82 -26.49 -10.97
C ASP A 644 19.50 -25.79 -9.77
N CYS A 645 18.84 -24.79 -9.16
CA CYS A 645 19.37 -24.08 -7.99
C CYS A 645 19.42 -24.99 -6.77
N VAL A 646 20.49 -24.87 -5.97
CA VAL A 646 20.68 -25.65 -4.73
C VAL A 646 19.53 -25.47 -3.71
N ASN A 647 18.84 -24.35 -3.77
CA ASN A 647 17.69 -24.05 -2.90
C ASN A 647 16.36 -24.58 -3.44
N VAL A 648 16.35 -25.22 -4.61
CA VAL A 648 15.17 -25.85 -5.21
C VAL A 648 15.22 -27.36 -4.93
N PRO A 649 14.21 -27.93 -4.27
CA PRO A 649 14.15 -29.36 -4.06
C PRO A 649 14.18 -30.14 -5.38
N ARG A 650 14.95 -31.26 -5.43
CA ARG A 650 14.98 -32.15 -6.60
C ARG A 650 13.62 -32.78 -6.85
N ASP A 651 13.00 -33.27 -5.79
CA ASP A 651 11.61 -33.75 -5.79
C ASP A 651 10.72 -32.75 -5.04
N LEU A 652 9.77 -32.19 -5.75
CA LEU A 652 8.84 -31.20 -5.20
C LEU A 652 7.72 -31.85 -4.39
N ALA A 653 7.44 -33.14 -4.63
CA ALA A 653 6.37 -33.84 -3.92
C ALA A 653 6.80 -34.27 -2.50
N GLU A 654 8.10 -34.44 -2.29
CA GLU A 654 8.66 -34.86 -0.99
C GLU A 654 9.15 -33.68 -0.13
N CYS A 655 9.03 -32.42 -0.63
CA CYS A 655 9.46 -31.27 0.16
C CYS A 655 8.43 -30.89 1.24
N PRO A 656 8.84 -30.23 2.34
CA PRO A 656 7.94 -29.87 3.45
C PRO A 656 6.75 -28.97 3.06
N GLU A 657 6.85 -28.18 1.99
CA GLU A 657 5.84 -27.21 1.55
C GLU A 657 5.70 -27.26 0.01
N PRO A 658 5.22 -28.37 -0.58
CA PRO A 658 5.16 -28.53 -2.04
C PRO A 658 4.23 -27.54 -2.72
N GLU A 659 3.18 -27.07 -2.04
CA GLU A 659 2.20 -26.11 -2.56
C GLU A 659 2.75 -24.71 -2.75
N ARG A 660 3.92 -24.39 -2.23
CA ARG A 660 4.58 -23.08 -2.42
C ARG A 660 5.44 -23.03 -3.69
N TRP A 661 5.71 -24.17 -4.30
CA TRP A 661 6.44 -24.24 -5.56
C TRP A 661 5.46 -24.22 -6.72
N VAL A 662 5.58 -23.22 -7.60
CA VAL A 662 4.69 -23.00 -8.73
C VAL A 662 5.48 -23.01 -10.03
N LYS A 663 4.89 -23.58 -11.08
CA LYS A 663 5.52 -23.60 -12.39
C LYS A 663 5.61 -22.19 -12.94
N ALA A 664 6.78 -21.83 -13.43
CA ALA A 664 7.06 -20.55 -14.05
C ALA A 664 7.78 -20.74 -15.37
N ARG A 665 7.55 -19.85 -16.33
CA ARG A 665 8.24 -19.81 -17.61
C ARG A 665 8.49 -18.37 -18.03
N TRP A 666 9.50 -18.16 -18.84
CA TRP A 666 9.74 -16.83 -19.43
C TRP A 666 8.66 -16.49 -20.44
N ASP A 667 8.37 -15.21 -20.56
CA ASP A 667 7.49 -14.67 -21.58
C ASP A 667 8.31 -14.34 -22.83
N ASP A 668 8.18 -15.13 -23.87
CA ASP A 668 8.93 -14.98 -25.13
C ASP A 668 8.60 -13.67 -25.87
N SER A 669 7.54 -12.97 -25.48
CA SER A 669 7.11 -11.71 -26.09
C SER A 669 7.79 -10.47 -25.51
N VAL A 670 8.50 -10.60 -24.39
CA VAL A 670 9.10 -9.49 -23.64
C VAL A 670 10.62 -9.67 -23.54
N GLN A 671 11.39 -8.74 -24.11
CA GLN A 671 12.83 -8.68 -23.87
C GLN A 671 13.11 -8.10 -22.48
N VAL A 672 13.52 -8.94 -21.55
CA VAL A 672 13.86 -8.53 -20.17
C VAL A 672 15.37 -8.52 -20.02
N GLU A 673 15.92 -7.37 -19.63
CA GLU A 673 17.30 -7.32 -19.12
C GLU A 673 17.35 -7.81 -17.69
N THR A 674 18.11 -8.85 -17.41
CA THR A 674 18.31 -9.40 -16.07
C THR A 674 19.76 -9.17 -15.61
N MET A 675 19.95 -9.07 -14.31
CA MET A 675 21.27 -8.91 -13.72
C MET A 675 21.87 -10.27 -13.38
N SER A 676 23.11 -10.53 -13.84
CA SER A 676 23.85 -11.74 -13.51
C SER A 676 25.21 -11.37 -12.92
N THR A 677 25.60 -12.08 -11.86
CA THR A 677 26.90 -11.90 -11.21
C THR A 677 27.83 -13.06 -11.61
N LEU A 678 29.01 -12.73 -12.09
CA LEU A 678 30.08 -13.67 -12.41
C LEU A 678 31.23 -13.48 -11.43
N GLU A 679 31.78 -14.56 -10.94
CA GLU A 679 33.04 -14.62 -10.19
C GLU A 679 34.15 -15.09 -11.11
N VAL A 680 35.08 -14.18 -11.39
CA VAL A 680 36.21 -14.39 -12.31
C VAL A 680 37.46 -14.57 -11.47
N TYR A 681 38.02 -15.80 -11.51
CA TYR A 681 39.24 -16.14 -10.83
C TYR A 681 40.42 -15.99 -11.81
N ALA A 682 41.38 -15.17 -11.43
CA ALA A 682 42.52 -14.85 -12.30
C ALA A 682 43.83 -14.72 -11.49
N ILE A 683 44.95 -14.86 -12.18
CA ILE A 683 46.26 -14.50 -11.63
C ILE A 683 46.29 -12.95 -11.55
N ASP A 684 46.64 -12.43 -10.37
CA ASP A 684 46.72 -10.99 -10.15
C ASP A 684 47.83 -10.34 -10.96
N ARG A 685 47.50 -9.29 -11.71
CA ARG A 685 48.45 -8.50 -12.50
C ARG A 685 47.93 -7.11 -12.75
N ASP A 686 48.85 -6.20 -13.01
CA ASP A 686 48.53 -4.83 -13.42
C ASP A 686 47.68 -4.84 -14.70
N GLY A 687 46.59 -4.06 -14.70
CA GLY A 687 45.72 -3.91 -15.85
C GLY A 687 44.64 -4.97 -16.02
N LEU A 688 44.55 -6.04 -15.16
CA LEU A 688 43.53 -7.09 -15.29
C LEU A 688 42.10 -6.58 -15.30
N VAL A 689 41.76 -5.66 -14.37
CA VAL A 689 40.42 -5.04 -14.30
C VAL A 689 40.11 -4.21 -15.55
N LEU A 690 41.13 -3.54 -16.10
CA LEU A 690 41.02 -2.76 -17.33
C LEU A 690 40.75 -3.68 -18.54
N ASP A 691 41.45 -4.80 -18.61
CA ASP A 691 41.24 -5.79 -19.68
C ASP A 691 39.83 -6.38 -19.62
N ILE A 692 39.31 -6.70 -18.42
CA ILE A 692 37.94 -7.15 -18.22
C ILE A 692 36.95 -6.07 -18.67
N ALA A 693 37.15 -4.84 -18.25
CA ALA A 693 36.27 -3.73 -18.62
C ALA A 693 36.28 -3.45 -20.15
N ASN A 694 37.46 -3.49 -20.78
CA ASN A 694 37.60 -3.34 -22.22
C ASN A 694 36.96 -4.49 -23.01
N ALA A 695 37.08 -5.73 -22.51
CA ALA A 695 36.45 -6.88 -23.12
C ALA A 695 34.92 -6.80 -23.08
N MET A 696 34.36 -6.34 -21.97
CA MET A 696 32.91 -6.14 -21.82
C MET A 696 32.41 -4.97 -22.67
N SER A 697 33.16 -3.87 -22.76
CA SER A 697 32.85 -2.72 -23.62
C SER A 697 32.82 -3.12 -25.11
N LYS A 698 33.78 -3.91 -25.58
CA LYS A 698 33.81 -4.43 -26.94
C LYS A 698 32.65 -5.38 -27.24
N ALA A 699 32.19 -6.10 -26.23
CA ALA A 699 31.04 -6.99 -26.33
C ALA A 699 29.69 -6.27 -26.18
N HIS A 700 29.71 -4.93 -26.02
CA HIS A 700 28.54 -4.10 -25.74
C HIS A 700 27.72 -4.55 -24.52
N VAL A 701 28.39 -5.12 -23.52
CA VAL A 701 27.79 -5.58 -22.27
C VAL A 701 27.88 -4.49 -21.21
N LYS A 702 26.75 -4.17 -20.59
CA LYS A 702 26.69 -3.13 -19.56
C LYS A 702 27.14 -3.69 -18.21
N ILE A 703 28.24 -3.17 -17.68
CA ILE A 703 28.73 -3.45 -16.34
C ILE A 703 27.97 -2.60 -15.34
N GLN A 704 27.39 -3.22 -14.33
CA GLN A 704 26.75 -2.53 -13.19
C GLN A 704 27.72 -2.33 -12.03
N SER A 705 28.52 -3.35 -11.75
CA SER A 705 29.58 -3.26 -10.75
C SER A 705 30.72 -4.20 -11.09
N ILE A 706 31.94 -3.78 -10.73
CA ILE A 706 33.16 -4.60 -10.77
C ILE A 706 33.90 -4.41 -9.45
N ASN A 707 34.23 -5.50 -8.80
CA ASN A 707 34.94 -5.51 -7.54
C ASN A 707 36.01 -6.60 -7.57
N ALA A 708 37.27 -6.21 -7.50
CA ALA A 708 38.41 -7.10 -7.49
C ALA A 708 39.03 -7.16 -6.08
N ARG A 709 39.29 -8.36 -5.59
CA ARG A 709 39.95 -8.58 -4.30
C ARG A 709 40.99 -9.71 -4.39
N PRO A 710 42.14 -9.60 -3.73
CA PRO A 710 43.08 -10.68 -3.66
C PRO A 710 42.48 -11.84 -2.83
N ILE A 711 42.75 -13.10 -3.24
CA ILE A 711 42.37 -14.30 -2.51
C ILE A 711 43.59 -14.86 -1.76
N ASN A 712 44.71 -15.06 -2.47
CA ASN A 712 45.99 -15.57 -1.97
C ASN A 712 47.14 -14.84 -2.70
N GLU A 713 48.38 -15.08 -2.30
CA GLU A 713 49.56 -14.54 -3.01
C GLU A 713 49.52 -14.90 -4.51
N GLY A 714 49.31 -13.88 -5.35
CA GLY A 714 49.31 -13.98 -6.81
C GLY A 714 47.95 -14.32 -7.47
N ASN A 715 46.85 -14.49 -6.73
CA ASN A 715 45.53 -14.72 -7.30
C ASN A 715 44.50 -13.66 -6.83
N CYS A 716 43.61 -13.26 -7.73
CA CYS A 716 42.50 -12.36 -7.41
C CYS A 716 41.14 -12.93 -7.84
N LEU A 717 40.10 -12.52 -7.11
CA LEU A 717 38.72 -12.75 -7.45
C LEU A 717 38.10 -11.42 -7.88
N THR A 718 37.63 -11.36 -9.11
CA THR A 718 36.87 -10.24 -9.62
C THR A 718 35.40 -10.60 -9.71
N THR A 719 34.58 -9.98 -8.86
CA THR A 719 33.12 -10.09 -8.90
C THR A 719 32.57 -9.07 -9.88
N LEU A 720 31.89 -9.54 -10.92
CA LEU A 720 31.42 -8.74 -12.04
C LEU A 720 29.90 -8.88 -12.15
N THR A 721 29.14 -7.80 -11.94
CA THR A 721 27.69 -7.79 -12.14
C THR A 721 27.35 -7.14 -13.48
N LEU A 722 26.67 -7.87 -14.33
CA LEU A 722 26.37 -7.53 -15.73
C LEU A 722 24.87 -7.53 -15.99
N SER A 723 24.45 -6.70 -16.96
CA SER A 723 23.10 -6.77 -17.54
C SER A 723 23.12 -7.70 -18.75
N VAL A 724 22.28 -8.74 -18.74
CA VAL A 724 22.21 -9.76 -19.80
C VAL A 724 20.76 -10.00 -20.23
N ASN A 725 20.56 -10.32 -21.52
CA ASN A 725 19.23 -10.43 -22.12
C ASN A 725 18.80 -11.88 -22.36
N SER A 726 19.77 -12.83 -22.36
CA SER A 726 19.49 -14.23 -22.60
C SER A 726 20.63 -15.11 -22.08
N ARG A 727 20.34 -16.41 -21.97
CA ARG A 727 21.32 -17.43 -21.66
C ARG A 727 22.49 -17.45 -22.65
N GLU A 728 22.21 -17.35 -23.94
CA GLU A 728 23.25 -17.32 -25.00
C GLU A 728 24.14 -16.08 -24.86
N HIS A 729 23.57 -14.95 -24.51
CA HIS A 729 24.32 -13.73 -24.28
C HIS A 729 25.30 -13.92 -23.09
N LEU A 730 24.83 -14.51 -21.99
CA LEU A 730 25.68 -14.80 -20.83
C LEU A 730 26.81 -15.79 -21.17
N GLU A 731 26.51 -16.86 -21.93
CA GLU A 731 27.52 -17.82 -22.37
C GLU A 731 28.58 -17.18 -23.28
N ASN A 732 28.20 -16.25 -24.14
CA ASN A 732 29.13 -15.47 -24.96
C ASN A 732 30.03 -14.57 -24.11
N VAL A 733 29.47 -13.92 -23.09
CA VAL A 733 30.24 -13.13 -22.11
C VAL A 733 31.30 -13.99 -21.42
N VAL A 734 30.92 -15.17 -20.95
CA VAL A 734 31.85 -16.14 -20.30
C VAL A 734 32.96 -16.58 -21.28
N LYS A 735 32.62 -16.83 -22.57
CA LYS A 735 33.62 -17.18 -23.60
C LYS A 735 34.62 -16.04 -23.85
N ILE A 736 34.14 -14.78 -23.82
CA ILE A 736 34.99 -13.60 -24.02
C ILE A 736 35.93 -13.43 -22.82
N LEU A 737 35.43 -13.53 -21.59
CA LEU A 737 36.21 -13.42 -20.37
C LEU A 737 37.28 -14.51 -20.27
N LYS A 738 36.99 -15.78 -20.70
CA LYS A 738 37.96 -16.87 -20.73
C LYS A 738 39.13 -16.66 -21.71
N LYS A 739 39.00 -15.72 -22.68
CA LYS A 739 40.08 -15.37 -23.59
C LYS A 739 41.09 -14.37 -22.99
N ILE A 740 40.78 -13.77 -21.84
CA ILE A 740 41.69 -12.82 -21.19
C ILE A 740 42.84 -13.61 -20.59
N PRO A 741 44.09 -13.31 -20.93
CA PRO A 741 45.26 -13.91 -20.30
C PRO A 741 45.22 -13.70 -18.78
N SER A 742 45.47 -14.74 -18.02
CA SER A 742 45.43 -14.80 -16.55
C SER A 742 44.07 -15.25 -15.95
N VAL A 743 42.99 -15.30 -16.70
CA VAL A 743 41.71 -15.85 -16.24
C VAL A 743 41.73 -17.37 -16.40
N TYR A 744 41.62 -18.09 -15.28
CA TYR A 744 41.67 -19.56 -15.31
C TYR A 744 40.33 -20.21 -14.93
N HIS A 745 39.47 -19.55 -14.17
CA HIS A 745 38.16 -20.09 -13.82
C HIS A 745 37.11 -18.97 -13.74
N ILE A 746 35.88 -19.28 -14.17
CA ILE A 746 34.73 -18.38 -14.08
C ILE A 746 33.55 -19.19 -13.62
N GLU A 747 32.92 -18.72 -12.56
CA GLU A 747 31.68 -19.29 -12.07
C GLU A 747 30.61 -18.23 -11.83
N ARG A 748 29.39 -18.69 -11.67
CA ARG A 748 28.26 -17.80 -11.39
C ARG A 748 28.21 -17.53 -9.91
N GLY A 749 28.43 -16.29 -9.51
CA GLY A 749 28.39 -15.85 -8.12
C GLY A 749 26.96 -15.71 -7.61
N ALA A 750 26.75 -16.01 -6.34
CA ALA A 750 25.55 -15.60 -5.64
C ALA A 750 25.58 -14.08 -5.47
N GLY A 751 24.57 -13.35 -5.98
CA GLY A 751 24.45 -11.92 -5.74
C GLY A 751 24.33 -11.66 -4.23
N ARG A 752 25.35 -11.02 -3.65
CA ARG A 752 25.33 -10.57 -2.25
C ARG A 752 24.54 -9.29 -2.09
#